data_22fb326cf373a6af1fc1939336a28f1b
#
_entry.id   22fb326cf373a6af1fc1939336a28f1b
#
_cell.length_a   1.000
_cell.length_b   1.000
_cell.length_c   1.000
_cell.angle_alpha   90.00
_cell.angle_beta   90.00
_cell.angle_gamma   90.00
#
_symmetry.space_group_name_H-M   'P 1'
#
loop_
_entity.id
_entity.type
_entity.pdbx_description
1 polymer ?
#
loop_
_entity_poly.entity_id
_entity_poly.type
_entity_poly.pdbx_seq_one_letter_code
_entity_poly.pdbx_strand_id
1 'polypeptide(L)'
;MSDTVENLDTRDLGFSDAEDEPEEVDCEFNPSGVSRIPFSAVYRTVGFKETEAQVYLNAAPVTAKILDVERFTRAPDHITDLTSLLFKRKEKHFMDLHRELLRYKTLMRIPLPTRRSDPCPTDKLTQHILLFQKQLEDYLNKLLRMAMYRKYYATVSSLLIMEFREGIVYKRSGGHRIPGMNCCGHNEVCYRWSKRWLVVKDSFLLYMKPDTGAISFVLLVDNEFSIKMDSKYTETKHGVSIENLSRKLVLKFTSYRHARWWGQAIESFVRKHGKAFLRTHRFGSFAREEENIPSKWYVNGKTYMEDVANALEEAKEEIFITDWWLSPEIFLKRPVVEGNRWRLDWILKRKAQQGVRIFVMLYKEVELALGINSEYSKRTLMRLHPNIKVMRHPDHVSSSVYLWAHHEKIVVIDQSVAFVGGIDLAYGRWDDREHRLTDVGSVTRCVAQAMEQVRDIIIGNSSRSMVDDSVDLPKLKGIGRTRKTRFSLYHHIQRGLHHADSISSIDITHKSFYFKRSFKFINRFVCLVCSESGSVHSLQTGVGELMGNTRFWHGKDYCNFVYKDWVQLDKPFDDFIDRYTTPRMPWHDISSVVHGKAARDVARHFIQRWNFTKIMKPKYRSLTYPFLLPKSHSTANDLNYQVPDCVQTKVQVLRSAADWSAGIKHHEESIHNAYIQVIAKSKHFIYIENQFFISCADNKHVYNKIGDAIIERIIRAHKEKKLFRVYVVTPLLPGFEGDISTGGGMVFCLYFTRFSLYTPIVDDQWMNYISICGLRTHAELEGRLVTELIYVHSKLLIADDNTVIIGSANINDRSMLGKRDSEVAVIFEDSETTPSVMDGQEYQAGEFALQLRLECFKTILGAFNDPTIDVSDPISNGFYKDVWMSISGRNATIYDKVFRCLPSSLVRNTQELMSFQSKSGLDKENPVKAQELLKKIRGFLVQFPLEFLCEENLMPSVGTKEAMVPTEIWT
;
A
#
# COMPACT_ATOMS: atom_id res chain seq x y z
N MET A 1 -8.16 22.44 21.66
CA MET A 1 -8.29 21.40 20.65
C MET A 1 -7.95 19.99 21.18
N SER A 2 -7.97 19.81 22.51
CA SER A 2 -7.75 18.50 23.17
C SER A 2 -9.05 17.76 23.52
N ASP A 3 -10.21 18.35 23.31
CA ASP A 3 -11.48 17.84 23.85
C ASP A 3 -12.37 17.09 22.86
N THR A 4 -11.92 16.90 21.61
CA THR A 4 -12.72 16.23 20.57
C THR A 4 -12.44 14.73 20.44
N VAL A 5 -11.42 14.21 21.11
CA VAL A 5 -11.03 12.79 21.00
C VAL A 5 -11.73 11.87 22.01
N GLU A 6 -12.29 12.42 23.09
CA GLU A 6 -12.98 11.61 24.11
C GLU A 6 -14.36 11.08 23.67
N ASN A 7 -14.92 11.56 22.57
CA ASN A 7 -16.28 11.24 22.12
C ASN A 7 -16.38 10.37 20.86
N LEU A 8 -15.33 9.68 20.45
CA LEU A 8 -15.47 8.53 19.54
C LEU A 8 -16.00 7.29 20.29
N ASP A 9 -17.05 7.53 21.09
CA ASP A 9 -17.90 6.47 21.60
C ASP A 9 -18.64 5.86 20.40
N THR A 10 -18.87 4.57 20.47
CA THR A 10 -19.60 3.76 19.48
C THR A 10 -20.96 4.33 19.06
N ARG A 11 -21.41 5.42 19.65
CA ARG A 11 -22.60 6.21 19.30
C ARG A 11 -22.50 6.91 17.95
N ASP A 12 -21.33 7.47 17.63
CA ASP A 12 -21.13 8.22 16.37
C ASP A 12 -20.85 7.30 15.18
N LEU A 13 -20.54 6.03 15.44
CA LEU A 13 -20.31 5.04 14.40
C LEU A 13 -21.59 4.42 13.84
N GLY A 14 -22.77 4.85 14.30
CA GLY A 14 -24.06 4.40 13.76
C GLY A 14 -24.25 2.88 13.80
N PHE A 15 -23.66 2.20 14.81
CA PHE A 15 -23.97 0.81 15.10
C PHE A 15 -25.31 0.73 15.83
N SER A 16 -26.40 1.09 15.17
CA SER A 16 -27.67 0.49 15.51
C SER A 16 -27.56 -0.97 15.06
N ASP A 17 -27.71 -1.90 15.99
CA ASP A 17 -28.19 -3.25 15.67
C ASP A 17 -29.69 -3.10 15.25
N ALA A 18 -29.98 -2.21 14.29
CA ALA A 18 -31.24 -2.25 13.60
C ALA A 18 -31.27 -3.63 12.97
N GLU A 19 -32.29 -4.35 13.25
CA GLU A 19 -32.70 -5.51 12.50
C GLU A 19 -32.83 -5.01 11.05
N ASP A 20 -31.73 -5.06 10.30
CA ASP A 20 -31.83 -4.97 8.85
C ASP A 20 -32.64 -6.19 8.44
N GLU A 21 -33.90 -5.98 8.13
CA GLU A 21 -34.62 -6.92 7.29
C GLU A 21 -33.72 -7.18 6.09
N PRO A 22 -33.54 -8.44 5.67
CA PRO A 22 -32.72 -8.74 4.51
C PRO A 22 -33.33 -8.03 3.31
N GLU A 23 -32.63 -7.05 2.72
CA GLU A 23 -32.90 -6.68 1.35
C GLU A 23 -32.81 -7.97 0.53
N GLU A 24 -33.95 -8.33 -0.10
CA GLU A 24 -34.05 -9.45 -1.00
C GLU A 24 -32.99 -9.32 -2.10
N VAL A 25 -31.92 -10.08 -1.94
CA VAL A 25 -31.03 -10.40 -3.04
C VAL A 25 -31.68 -11.57 -3.74
N ASP A 26 -32.17 -11.34 -4.95
CA ASP A 26 -32.63 -12.37 -5.88
C ASP A 26 -31.57 -13.46 -6.05
N CYS A 27 -31.64 -14.45 -5.20
CA CYS A 27 -31.14 -15.79 -5.43
C CYS A 27 -32.35 -16.68 -5.47
N GLU A 28 -32.64 -17.31 -6.60
CA GLU A 28 -33.61 -18.35 -6.72
C GLU A 28 -33.39 -19.40 -5.62
N PHE A 29 -34.15 -19.31 -4.56
CA PHE A 29 -34.21 -20.29 -3.48
C PHE A 29 -35.59 -20.94 -3.43
N ASN A 30 -35.55 -22.26 -3.51
CA ASN A 30 -36.67 -23.14 -3.33
C ASN A 30 -37.35 -22.90 -1.97
N PRO A 31 -38.72 -22.70 -1.91
CA PRO A 31 -39.38 -22.14 -0.72
C PRO A 31 -39.64 -23.12 0.45
N SER A 32 -38.86 -24.18 0.61
CA SER A 32 -39.12 -25.18 1.67
C SER A 32 -37.88 -25.53 2.54
N GLY A 33 -37.01 -24.57 2.83
CA GLY A 33 -35.97 -24.90 3.79
C GLY A 33 -35.16 -23.64 4.14
N VAL A 34 -35.26 -23.21 5.38
CA VAL A 34 -34.34 -22.24 5.96
C VAL A 34 -32.91 -22.78 5.85
N SER A 35 -32.26 -22.51 4.73
CA SER A 35 -30.87 -22.91 4.49
C SER A 35 -29.93 -22.01 5.30
N ARG A 36 -29.58 -22.48 6.49
CA ARG A 36 -28.54 -21.87 7.32
C ARG A 36 -27.23 -22.04 6.60
N ILE A 37 -26.56 -20.92 6.29
CA ILE A 37 -25.22 -20.96 5.70
C ILE A 37 -24.27 -21.72 6.66
N PRO A 38 -23.65 -22.84 6.23
CA PRO A 38 -22.73 -23.57 7.08
C PRO A 38 -21.57 -22.68 7.50
N PHE A 39 -21.17 -22.72 8.76
CA PHE A 39 -20.04 -21.94 9.28
C PHE A 39 -18.76 -22.17 8.45
N SER A 40 -18.54 -23.39 7.97
CA SER A 40 -17.45 -23.75 7.07
C SER A 40 -17.49 -22.96 5.74
N ALA A 41 -18.65 -22.60 5.23
CA ALA A 41 -18.77 -21.79 4.02
C ALA A 41 -18.34 -20.33 4.31
N VAL A 42 -18.70 -19.79 5.48
CA VAL A 42 -18.26 -18.46 5.92
C VAL A 42 -16.75 -18.43 6.11
N TYR A 43 -16.17 -19.45 6.75
CA TYR A 43 -14.72 -19.56 6.92
C TYR A 43 -13.97 -19.66 5.59
N ARG A 44 -14.45 -20.42 4.63
CA ARG A 44 -13.89 -20.49 3.27
C ARG A 44 -13.99 -19.14 2.55
N THR A 45 -15.10 -18.46 2.71
CA THR A 45 -15.33 -17.13 2.10
C THR A 45 -14.41 -16.05 2.67
N VAL A 46 -13.97 -16.20 3.93
CA VAL A 46 -13.07 -15.25 4.60
C VAL A 46 -11.58 -15.58 4.42
N GLY A 47 -11.23 -16.70 3.77
CA GLY A 47 -9.85 -17.08 3.50
C GLY A 47 -9.11 -17.78 4.63
N PHE A 48 -9.83 -18.25 5.60
CA PHE A 48 -9.24 -18.92 6.76
C PHE A 48 -9.04 -20.41 6.48
N LYS A 49 -7.99 -20.76 5.74
CA LYS A 49 -7.66 -22.16 5.43
C LYS A 49 -6.80 -22.84 6.51
N GLU A 50 -6.25 -22.11 7.46
CA GLU A 50 -5.41 -22.67 8.54
C GLU A 50 -6.17 -23.58 9.51
N THR A 51 -7.49 -23.59 9.42
CA THR A 51 -8.31 -24.48 10.21
C THR A 51 -9.32 -25.19 9.32
N GLU A 52 -9.03 -26.38 8.91
CA GLU A 52 -10.06 -27.37 8.53
C GLU A 52 -10.95 -27.75 9.71
N ALA A 53 -10.72 -27.15 10.87
CA ALA A 53 -11.57 -27.31 12.04
C ALA A 53 -12.97 -26.76 11.73
N GLN A 54 -13.84 -27.66 11.40
CA GLN A 54 -15.26 -27.39 11.23
C GLN A 54 -15.84 -27.11 12.61
N VAL A 55 -16.03 -25.82 12.95
CA VAL A 55 -16.75 -25.43 14.15
C VAL A 55 -18.24 -25.40 13.85
N TYR A 56 -19.01 -26.20 14.57
CA TYR A 56 -20.42 -26.42 14.30
C TYR A 56 -21.33 -25.65 15.24
N LEU A 57 -22.15 -24.85 14.65
CA LEU A 57 -23.36 -24.32 15.27
C LEU A 57 -24.56 -25.06 14.65
N ASN A 58 -25.05 -26.10 15.30
CA ASN A 58 -26.36 -26.70 15.19
C ASN A 58 -26.67 -27.82 14.18
N ALA A 59 -26.01 -28.09 13.08
CA ALA A 59 -26.58 -29.01 12.13
C ALA A 59 -25.65 -30.00 11.38
N ALA A 60 -24.37 -29.86 11.39
CA ALA A 60 -23.49 -30.78 10.66
C ALA A 60 -22.87 -31.82 11.60
N PRO A 61 -22.74 -33.08 11.18
CA PRO A 61 -22.13 -34.14 12.00
C PRO A 61 -20.61 -33.90 12.11
N VAL A 62 -20.14 -33.57 13.31
CA VAL A 62 -18.73 -33.70 13.64
C VAL A 62 -18.44 -35.16 13.88
N THR A 63 -17.38 -35.65 13.24
CA THR A 63 -16.83 -36.97 13.54
C THR A 63 -15.45 -36.80 14.09
N ALA A 64 -15.13 -37.52 15.16
CA ALA A 64 -13.77 -37.66 15.69
C ALA A 64 -13.20 -38.94 15.16
N LYS A 65 -11.93 -38.92 14.72
CA LYS A 65 -11.15 -40.09 14.35
C LYS A 65 -9.88 -40.08 15.19
N ILE A 66 -9.61 -41.21 15.81
CA ILE A 66 -8.36 -41.42 16.56
C ILE A 66 -7.37 -42.08 15.61
N LEU A 67 -6.30 -41.35 15.26
CA LEU A 67 -5.33 -41.82 14.27
C LEU A 67 -4.32 -42.78 14.89
N ASP A 68 -3.90 -42.54 16.15
CA ASP A 68 -2.93 -43.36 16.82
C ASP A 68 -3.08 -43.31 18.35
N VAL A 69 -2.60 -44.33 19.06
CA VAL A 69 -2.54 -44.42 20.52
C VAL A 69 -1.13 -44.83 20.92
N GLU A 70 -0.36 -43.89 21.43
CA GLU A 70 1.01 -44.12 21.91
C GLU A 70 1.02 -44.38 23.41
N ARG A 71 1.81 -45.35 23.86
CA ARG A 71 2.03 -45.66 25.27
C ARG A 71 3.42 -45.20 25.70
N PHE A 72 3.48 -44.23 26.60
CA PHE A 72 4.73 -43.74 27.15
C PHE A 72 4.97 -44.34 28.53
N THR A 73 6.18 -44.86 28.76
CA THR A 73 6.65 -45.34 30.06
C THR A 73 7.22 -44.18 30.91
N ARG A 74 7.62 -43.06 30.28
CA ARG A 74 8.00 -41.78 30.95
C ARG A 74 7.38 -40.64 30.18
N ALA A 75 7.10 -39.52 30.86
CA ALA A 75 6.59 -38.30 30.20
C ALA A 75 7.69 -37.72 29.30
N PRO A 76 7.43 -37.45 28.01
CA PRO A 76 8.40 -36.83 27.16
C PRO A 76 8.49 -35.31 27.48
N ASP A 77 9.73 -34.83 27.60
CA ASP A 77 9.98 -33.40 27.96
C ASP A 77 9.79 -32.43 26.81
N HIS A 78 9.83 -32.88 25.56
CA HIS A 78 9.61 -32.03 24.38
C HIS A 78 8.84 -32.74 23.26
N ILE A 79 7.86 -32.08 22.68
CA ILE A 79 7.20 -32.47 21.42
C ILE A 79 7.39 -31.31 20.45
N THR A 80 8.30 -31.50 19.53
CA THR A 80 8.48 -30.67 18.37
C THR A 80 7.91 -31.40 17.16
N ASP A 81 7.04 -30.73 16.44
CA ASP A 81 6.56 -30.98 15.10
C ASP A 81 5.06 -31.24 14.95
N LEU A 82 4.35 -30.31 14.27
CA LEU A 82 2.92 -30.39 14.04
C LEU A 82 2.55 -29.75 12.69
N THR A 83 2.63 -30.55 11.64
CA THR A 83 2.14 -30.16 10.30
C THR A 83 0.72 -30.64 9.99
N SER A 84 0.00 -31.22 10.95
CA SER A 84 -1.40 -31.60 10.81
C SER A 84 -2.16 -31.36 12.10
N LEU A 85 -3.48 -31.11 12.01
CA LEU A 85 -4.39 -30.94 13.15
C LEU A 85 -4.55 -32.24 13.98
N LEU A 86 -3.45 -32.77 14.44
CA LEU A 86 -3.37 -33.95 15.29
C LEU A 86 -3.35 -33.55 16.76
N PHE A 87 -4.43 -33.87 17.48
CA PHE A 87 -4.51 -33.63 18.92
C PHE A 87 -3.89 -34.75 19.68
N LYS A 88 -2.76 -34.52 20.37
CA LYS A 88 -2.26 -35.49 21.38
C LYS A 88 -2.99 -35.25 22.69
N ARG A 89 -3.71 -36.27 23.18
CA ARG A 89 -4.48 -36.24 24.44
C ARG A 89 -4.06 -37.37 25.34
N LYS A 90 -3.89 -37.07 26.66
CA LYS A 90 -3.67 -38.09 27.64
C LYS A 90 -5.03 -38.74 27.98
N GLU A 91 -5.05 -40.03 28.26
CA GLU A 91 -6.24 -40.76 28.75
C GLU A 91 -6.92 -40.05 29.93
N LYS A 92 -6.14 -39.45 30.82
CA LYS A 92 -6.64 -38.60 31.91
C LYS A 92 -7.61 -37.52 31.47
N HIS A 93 -7.39 -36.90 30.34
CA HIS A 93 -8.25 -35.82 29.85
C HIS A 93 -9.65 -36.32 29.47
N PHE A 94 -9.75 -37.53 28.94
CA PHE A 94 -11.04 -38.19 28.65
C PHE A 94 -11.75 -38.62 29.92
N MET A 95 -10.99 -39.09 30.94
CA MET A 95 -11.54 -39.42 32.25
C MET A 95 -12.08 -38.18 32.97
N ASP A 96 -11.38 -37.06 32.88
CA ASP A 96 -11.80 -35.79 33.47
C ASP A 96 -13.05 -35.24 32.77
N LEU A 97 -13.09 -35.29 31.43
CA LEU A 97 -14.29 -34.97 30.67
C LEU A 97 -15.49 -35.82 31.08
N HIS A 98 -15.30 -37.13 31.15
CA HIS A 98 -16.38 -38.08 31.55
C HIS A 98 -16.89 -37.78 32.96
N ARG A 99 -15.97 -37.58 33.95
CA ARG A 99 -16.35 -37.20 35.32
C ARG A 99 -17.11 -35.88 35.38
N GLU A 100 -16.71 -34.89 34.56
CA GLU A 100 -17.41 -33.60 34.52
C GLU A 100 -18.80 -33.75 33.92
N LEU A 101 -18.97 -34.56 32.86
CA LEU A 101 -20.26 -34.86 32.24
C LEU A 101 -21.17 -35.67 33.20
N LEU A 102 -20.62 -36.57 34.04
CA LEU A 102 -21.38 -37.30 35.05
C LEU A 102 -21.97 -36.40 36.14
N ARG A 103 -21.35 -35.24 36.44
CA ARG A 103 -21.89 -34.26 37.40
C ARG A 103 -23.23 -33.64 36.99
N TYR A 104 -23.55 -33.70 35.70
CA TYR A 104 -24.85 -33.31 35.18
C TYR A 104 -25.79 -34.52 35.16
N LYS A 105 -26.43 -34.79 36.26
CA LYS A 105 -27.13 -35.97 36.73
C LYS A 105 -28.11 -36.66 35.78
N THR A 106 -28.41 -36.26 34.58
CA THR A 106 -29.59 -36.74 33.92
C THR A 106 -29.40 -37.71 32.78
N LEU A 107 -28.20 -38.01 32.27
CA LEU A 107 -28.17 -38.65 30.94
C LEU A 107 -27.00 -39.57 30.55
N MET A 108 -26.06 -39.87 31.41
CA MET A 108 -24.91 -40.65 30.93
C MET A 108 -25.14 -42.16 30.97
N ARG A 109 -25.74 -42.71 29.92
CA ARG A 109 -25.71 -44.17 29.62
C ARG A 109 -24.60 -44.53 28.59
N ILE A 110 -23.59 -43.67 28.40
CA ILE A 110 -22.44 -43.94 27.53
C ILE A 110 -21.33 -44.46 28.41
N PRO A 111 -21.00 -45.75 28.37
CA PRO A 111 -19.93 -46.31 29.18
C PRO A 111 -18.57 -45.78 28.66
N LEU A 112 -17.69 -45.42 29.58
CA LEU A 112 -16.30 -45.12 29.25
C LEU A 112 -15.59 -46.39 28.78
N PRO A 113 -14.69 -46.30 27.79
CA PRO A 113 -13.83 -47.44 27.45
C PRO A 113 -13.04 -47.88 28.66
N THR A 114 -13.24 -49.16 29.05
CA THR A 114 -12.56 -49.74 30.22
C THR A 114 -11.25 -50.37 29.80
N ARG A 115 -10.20 -49.98 30.52
CA ARG A 115 -8.90 -50.60 30.40
C ARG A 115 -8.87 -51.85 31.28
N ARG A 116 -8.64 -53.02 30.70
CA ARG A 116 -8.32 -54.22 31.52
C ARG A 116 -6.89 -54.10 32.05
N SER A 117 -6.72 -54.26 33.34
CA SER A 117 -5.47 -54.16 34.10
C SER A 117 -4.60 -55.39 34.07
N ASP A 118 -4.98 -56.46 33.34
CA ASP A 118 -4.26 -57.70 33.34
C ASP A 118 -3.00 -57.62 32.42
N PRO A 119 -1.86 -58.21 32.91
CA PRO A 119 -0.63 -58.29 32.11
C PRO A 119 -0.87 -59.27 30.95
N CYS A 120 -0.84 -58.75 29.73
CA CYS A 120 -1.03 -59.49 28.50
C CYS A 120 0.29 -59.69 27.74
N PRO A 121 0.50 -60.93 27.17
CA PRO A 121 1.68 -61.19 26.33
C PRO A 121 1.74 -60.24 25.13
N THR A 122 2.94 -59.95 24.66
CA THR A 122 3.25 -58.93 23.64
C THR A 122 2.45 -59.01 22.34
N ASP A 123 2.04 -60.18 21.90
CA ASP A 123 1.31 -60.43 20.64
C ASP A 123 -0.17 -59.98 20.70
N LYS A 124 -0.74 -59.84 21.89
CA LYS A 124 -2.13 -59.36 22.06
C LYS A 124 -2.20 -57.86 22.37
N LEU A 125 -1.05 -57.23 22.60
CA LEU A 125 -0.99 -55.79 22.99
C LEU A 125 -1.50 -54.87 21.86
N THR A 126 -1.12 -55.16 20.62
CA THR A 126 -1.53 -54.41 19.45
C THR A 126 -3.06 -54.47 19.21
N GLN A 127 -3.65 -55.64 19.37
CA GLN A 127 -5.12 -55.83 19.29
C GLN A 127 -5.85 -55.06 20.38
N HIS A 128 -5.32 -55.03 21.59
CA HIS A 128 -5.91 -54.27 22.70
C HIS A 128 -5.82 -52.77 22.50
N ILE A 129 -4.73 -52.28 21.91
CA ILE A 129 -4.57 -50.83 21.58
C ILE A 129 -5.60 -50.43 20.50
N LEU A 130 -5.72 -51.21 19.44
CA LEU A 130 -6.70 -50.97 18.38
C LEU A 130 -8.15 -51.03 18.88
N LEU A 131 -8.46 -51.96 19.77
CA LEU A 131 -9.80 -52.06 20.37
C LEU A 131 -10.11 -50.83 21.26
N PHE A 132 -9.14 -50.40 22.06
CA PHE A 132 -9.25 -49.20 22.90
C PHE A 132 -9.40 -47.93 22.05
N GLN A 133 -8.60 -47.81 21.00
CA GLN A 133 -8.70 -46.73 20.03
C GLN A 133 -10.12 -46.63 19.45
N LYS A 134 -10.67 -47.74 18.96
CA LYS A 134 -12.02 -47.80 18.41
C LYS A 134 -13.10 -47.47 19.44
N GLN A 135 -12.98 -47.99 20.66
CA GLN A 135 -13.93 -47.68 21.74
C GLN A 135 -13.90 -46.21 22.13
N LEU A 136 -12.73 -45.57 22.13
CA LEU A 136 -12.61 -44.14 22.43
C LEU A 136 -13.14 -43.26 21.30
N GLU A 137 -12.93 -43.69 20.06
CA GLU A 137 -13.51 -43.04 18.87
C GLU A 137 -15.02 -43.10 18.89
N ASP A 138 -15.60 -44.28 19.18
CA ASP A 138 -17.05 -44.49 19.32
C ASP A 138 -17.63 -43.64 20.46
N TYR A 139 -16.94 -43.56 21.59
CA TYR A 139 -17.33 -42.72 22.72
C TYR A 139 -17.42 -41.24 22.32
N LEU A 140 -16.36 -40.70 21.68
CA LEU A 140 -16.32 -39.32 21.19
C LEU A 140 -17.42 -39.05 20.17
N ASN A 141 -17.59 -39.95 19.21
CA ASN A 141 -18.60 -39.78 18.18
C ASN A 141 -20.05 -39.84 18.74
N LYS A 142 -20.29 -40.66 19.77
CA LYS A 142 -21.57 -40.68 20.50
C LYS A 142 -21.84 -39.34 21.21
N LEU A 143 -20.83 -38.78 21.88
CA LEU A 143 -20.96 -37.45 22.51
C LEU A 143 -21.22 -36.37 21.50
N LEU A 144 -20.52 -36.36 20.35
CA LEU A 144 -20.67 -35.37 19.29
C LEU A 144 -22.00 -35.47 18.56
N ARG A 145 -22.62 -36.68 18.46
CA ARG A 145 -23.94 -36.88 17.89
C ARG A 145 -25.06 -36.28 18.75
N MET A 146 -24.88 -36.19 20.06
CA MET A 146 -25.89 -35.65 20.97
C MET A 146 -25.86 -34.14 21.03
N ALA A 147 -26.90 -33.47 20.55
CA ALA A 147 -26.99 -32.01 20.47
C ALA A 147 -26.75 -31.29 21.80
N MET A 148 -27.15 -31.91 22.93
CA MET A 148 -26.94 -31.33 24.26
C MET A 148 -25.46 -31.31 24.67
N TYR A 149 -24.65 -32.33 24.30
CA TYR A 149 -23.23 -32.35 24.61
C TYR A 149 -22.38 -31.52 23.64
N ARG A 150 -22.82 -31.41 22.38
CA ARG A 150 -22.21 -30.47 21.43
C ARG A 150 -22.26 -29.03 21.89
N LYS A 151 -23.31 -28.66 22.59
CA LYS A 151 -23.51 -27.29 23.13
C LYS A 151 -22.86 -27.12 24.51
N TYR A 152 -22.37 -28.19 25.11
CA TYR A 152 -21.82 -28.14 26.45
C TYR A 152 -20.35 -27.73 26.41
N TYR A 153 -20.05 -26.64 27.12
CA TYR A 153 -18.73 -26.00 27.11
C TYR A 153 -17.57 -26.98 27.43
N ALA A 154 -17.73 -27.86 28.44
CA ALA A 154 -16.68 -28.80 28.81
C ALA A 154 -16.37 -29.84 27.73
N THR A 155 -17.39 -30.30 26.97
CA THR A 155 -17.19 -31.21 25.84
C THR A 155 -16.42 -30.53 24.73
N VAL A 156 -16.80 -29.27 24.38
CA VAL A 156 -16.11 -28.49 23.36
C VAL A 156 -14.69 -28.12 23.81
N SER A 157 -14.50 -27.65 25.04
CA SER A 157 -13.17 -27.25 25.52
C SER A 157 -12.20 -28.41 25.74
N SER A 158 -12.70 -29.57 26.17
CA SER A 158 -11.84 -30.75 26.40
C SER A 158 -11.47 -31.48 25.12
N LEU A 159 -12.36 -31.45 24.13
CA LEU A 159 -12.13 -32.06 22.80
C LEU A 159 -11.34 -31.13 21.88
N LEU A 160 -11.59 -29.81 21.99
CA LEU A 160 -11.04 -28.80 21.11
C LEU A 160 -10.09 -27.82 21.84
N ILE A 161 -9.37 -28.27 22.91
CA ILE A 161 -8.29 -27.45 23.47
C ILE A 161 -7.18 -27.39 22.43
N MET A 162 -7.48 -26.64 21.43
CA MET A 162 -6.51 -26.01 20.56
C MET A 162 -6.00 -24.73 21.21
N GLU A 163 -5.02 -24.14 20.59
CA GLU A 163 -4.54 -22.78 20.83
C GLU A 163 -5.62 -21.71 20.60
N PHE A 164 -6.90 -22.08 20.54
CA PHE A 164 -8.04 -21.19 20.32
C PHE A 164 -9.01 -21.22 21.49
N ARG A 165 -9.49 -20.03 21.84
CA ARG A 165 -10.56 -19.88 22.81
C ARG A 165 -11.79 -19.35 22.09
N GLU A 166 -12.91 -20.07 22.18
CA GLU A 166 -14.14 -19.66 21.54
C GLU A 166 -15.39 -20.01 22.37
N GLY A 167 -16.48 -19.27 22.16
CA GLY A 167 -17.72 -19.55 22.84
C GLY A 167 -18.74 -18.42 22.76
N ILE A 168 -19.95 -18.72 23.30
CA ILE A 168 -21.05 -17.75 23.36
C ILE A 168 -20.80 -16.67 24.42
N VAL A 169 -20.90 -15.42 24.02
CA VAL A 169 -20.80 -14.23 24.85
C VAL A 169 -21.96 -13.28 24.55
N TYR A 170 -22.21 -12.33 25.44
CA TYR A 170 -23.14 -11.23 25.18
C TYR A 170 -22.35 -9.93 25.03
N LYS A 171 -22.34 -9.37 23.84
CA LYS A 171 -21.67 -8.10 23.52
C LYS A 171 -22.60 -6.95 23.83
N ARG A 172 -22.10 -5.90 24.50
CA ARG A 172 -22.80 -4.65 24.67
C ARG A 172 -22.99 -3.98 23.31
N SER A 173 -24.25 -3.77 22.92
CA SER A 173 -24.59 -2.99 21.73
C SER A 173 -24.47 -1.50 22.04
N GLY A 174 -24.04 -0.68 21.07
CA GLY A 174 -23.83 0.76 21.22
C GLY A 174 -25.00 1.42 21.92
N GLY A 175 -24.71 2.14 23.02
CA GLY A 175 -25.71 2.59 23.93
C GLY A 175 -26.42 3.85 23.45
N HIS A 176 -27.61 3.75 22.93
CA HIS A 176 -28.58 4.78 23.21
C HIS A 176 -29.07 4.56 24.66
N ARG A 177 -28.78 5.49 25.55
CA ARG A 177 -29.59 5.69 26.76
C ARG A 177 -31.02 5.81 26.24
N ILE A 178 -31.89 4.88 26.60
CA ILE A 178 -33.31 5.06 26.39
C ILE A 178 -33.78 6.00 27.50
N PRO A 179 -34.06 7.29 27.20
CA PRO A 179 -34.53 8.21 28.20
C PRO A 179 -35.90 7.73 28.66
N GLY A 180 -36.07 7.52 29.94
CA GLY A 180 -37.38 7.24 30.53
C GLY A 180 -37.69 5.80 30.89
N MET A 181 -36.82 4.81 30.61
CA MET A 181 -37.00 3.47 31.13
C MET A 181 -36.35 3.31 32.51
N ASN A 182 -37.08 3.72 33.56
CA ASN A 182 -36.76 3.34 34.94
C ASN A 182 -37.22 1.89 35.16
N CYS A 183 -36.42 0.91 34.73
CA CYS A 183 -36.58 -0.46 35.21
C CYS A 183 -36.03 -0.55 36.63
N CYS A 184 -36.92 -0.68 37.58
CA CYS A 184 -36.67 -1.05 39.00
C CYS A 184 -35.87 -0.03 39.81
N GLY A 185 -36.35 1.22 39.93
CA GLY A 185 -35.97 2.12 41.06
C GLY A 185 -34.50 2.46 41.29
N HIS A 186 -33.57 2.01 40.45
CA HIS A 186 -32.15 2.33 40.52
C HIS A 186 -31.71 2.98 39.21
N ASN A 187 -30.85 3.99 39.31
CA ASN A 187 -30.24 4.73 38.18
C ASN A 187 -29.28 3.87 37.36
N GLU A 188 -29.62 2.61 37.05
CA GLU A 188 -28.80 1.73 36.20
C GLU A 188 -29.13 1.96 34.74
N VAL A 189 -28.13 2.31 33.99
CA VAL A 189 -28.21 2.43 32.54
C VAL A 189 -28.47 1.04 31.94
N CYS A 190 -29.67 0.83 31.37
CA CYS A 190 -29.98 -0.43 30.69
C CYS A 190 -29.28 -0.50 29.33
N TYR A 191 -28.32 -1.35 29.21
CA TYR A 191 -27.66 -1.63 27.92
C TYR A 191 -28.34 -2.79 27.19
N ARG A 192 -28.48 -2.66 25.86
CA ARG A 192 -28.86 -3.78 24.99
C ARG A 192 -27.69 -4.74 24.85
N TRP A 193 -27.90 -6.03 25.07
CA TRP A 193 -26.91 -7.08 24.99
C TRP A 193 -27.25 -8.00 23.81
N SER A 194 -26.28 -8.20 22.88
CA SER A 194 -26.43 -9.05 21.71
C SER A 194 -25.64 -10.34 21.89
N LYS A 195 -26.25 -11.47 21.61
CA LYS A 195 -25.59 -12.77 21.65
C LYS A 195 -24.61 -12.88 20.49
N ARG A 196 -23.37 -13.27 20.77
CA ARG A 196 -22.30 -13.42 19.78
C ARG A 196 -21.50 -14.68 20.07
N TRP A 197 -20.85 -15.20 19.04
CA TRP A 197 -19.82 -16.21 19.15
C TRP A 197 -18.47 -15.52 19.11
N LEU A 198 -17.70 -15.61 20.19
CA LEU A 198 -16.37 -15.04 20.31
C LEU A 198 -15.33 -16.07 19.92
N VAL A 199 -14.33 -15.68 19.13
CA VAL A 199 -13.12 -16.48 18.81
C VAL A 199 -11.89 -15.64 19.12
N VAL A 200 -10.94 -16.26 19.84
CA VAL A 200 -9.67 -15.62 20.23
C VAL A 200 -8.53 -16.34 19.54
N LYS A 201 -7.74 -15.61 18.80
CA LYS A 201 -6.52 -16.03 18.12
C LYS A 201 -5.28 -15.37 18.72
N ASP A 202 -4.10 -15.78 18.28
CA ASP A 202 -2.81 -15.24 18.75
C ASP A 202 -2.66 -13.72 18.50
N SER A 203 -3.17 -13.24 17.39
CA SER A 203 -2.99 -11.86 16.91
C SER A 203 -4.27 -11.04 16.83
N PHE A 204 -5.44 -11.65 17.07
CA PHE A 204 -6.73 -10.96 17.02
C PHE A 204 -7.84 -11.71 17.75
N LEU A 205 -8.93 -10.99 18.02
CA LEU A 205 -10.22 -11.56 18.45
C LEU A 205 -11.27 -11.21 17.41
N LEU A 206 -12.23 -12.10 17.19
CA LEU A 206 -13.40 -11.77 16.39
C LEU A 206 -14.68 -12.23 17.08
N TYR A 207 -15.80 -11.60 16.75
CA TYR A 207 -17.10 -12.12 17.12
C TYR A 207 -18.05 -12.15 15.93
N MET A 208 -18.95 -13.15 15.97
CA MET A 208 -19.86 -13.48 14.88
C MET A 208 -21.31 -13.53 15.37
N LYS A 209 -22.25 -13.39 14.44
CA LYS A 209 -23.66 -13.74 14.69
C LYS A 209 -23.78 -15.26 14.79
N PRO A 210 -24.31 -15.83 15.91
CA PRO A 210 -24.36 -17.29 16.09
C PRO A 210 -25.25 -18.00 15.07
N ASP A 211 -26.26 -17.29 14.54
CA ASP A 211 -27.28 -17.87 13.66
C ASP A 211 -26.77 -18.00 12.22
N THR A 212 -26.05 -17.02 11.73
CA THR A 212 -25.57 -16.94 10.34
C THR A 212 -24.08 -17.24 10.20
N GLY A 213 -23.29 -17.24 11.30
CA GLY A 213 -21.83 -17.30 11.24
C GLY A 213 -21.15 -16.03 10.70
N ALA A 214 -21.94 -14.99 10.41
CA ALA A 214 -21.39 -13.75 9.85
C ALA A 214 -20.48 -13.04 10.86
N ILE A 215 -19.24 -12.73 10.43
CA ILE A 215 -18.29 -11.98 11.23
C ILE A 215 -18.82 -10.56 11.38
N SER A 216 -19.02 -10.13 12.62
CA SER A 216 -19.53 -8.80 12.93
C SER A 216 -18.41 -7.81 13.22
N PHE A 217 -17.25 -8.29 13.68
CA PHE A 217 -16.10 -7.46 13.97
C PHE A 217 -14.84 -8.27 14.20
N VAL A 218 -13.68 -7.66 13.90
CA VAL A 218 -12.34 -8.16 14.18
C VAL A 218 -11.58 -7.13 15.00
N LEU A 219 -11.07 -7.52 16.16
CA LEU A 219 -10.26 -6.70 17.06
C LEU A 219 -8.84 -7.23 17.04
N LEU A 220 -7.90 -6.44 16.55
CA LEU A 220 -6.49 -6.81 16.50
C LEU A 220 -5.85 -6.64 17.89
N VAL A 221 -4.93 -7.53 18.24
CA VAL A 221 -4.09 -7.40 19.44
C VAL A 221 -2.98 -6.39 19.13
N ASP A 222 -2.81 -5.37 19.96
CA ASP A 222 -1.79 -4.33 19.81
C ASP A 222 -1.15 -3.98 21.16
N ASN A 223 -0.27 -3.00 21.19
CA ASN A 223 0.46 -2.60 22.40
C ASN A 223 -0.41 -1.97 23.49
N GLU A 224 -1.61 -1.49 23.13
CA GLU A 224 -2.61 -0.96 24.09
C GLU A 224 -3.63 -2.02 24.52
N PHE A 225 -3.45 -3.27 24.06
CA PHE A 225 -4.38 -4.34 24.39
C PHE A 225 -4.43 -4.59 25.88
N SER A 226 -5.60 -4.39 26.49
CA SER A 226 -5.81 -4.57 27.92
C SER A 226 -7.15 -5.22 28.22
N ILE A 227 -7.20 -5.94 29.35
CA ILE A 227 -8.42 -6.61 29.84
C ILE A 227 -8.73 -6.13 31.24
N LYS A 228 -9.96 -5.63 31.44
CA LYS A 228 -10.48 -5.15 32.71
C LYS A 228 -11.75 -5.91 33.07
N MET A 229 -11.82 -6.44 34.30
CA MET A 229 -12.92 -7.30 34.76
C MET A 229 -13.79 -6.66 35.83
N ASP A 230 -13.39 -5.50 36.34
CA ASP A 230 -14.14 -4.83 37.41
C ASP A 230 -15.44 -4.21 36.90
N SER A 231 -16.47 -4.20 37.73
CA SER A 231 -17.76 -3.62 37.39
C SER A 231 -17.68 -2.11 37.05
N LYS A 232 -16.67 -1.40 37.60
CA LYS A 232 -16.37 0.00 37.26
C LYS A 232 -16.11 0.21 35.77
N TYR A 233 -15.43 -0.72 35.11
CA TYR A 233 -15.08 -0.62 33.68
C TYR A 233 -16.09 -1.30 32.76
N THR A 234 -16.83 -2.29 33.30
CA THR A 234 -17.72 -3.14 32.49
C THR A 234 -19.19 -2.77 32.67
N GLU A 235 -19.50 -1.98 33.69
CA GLU A 235 -20.86 -1.58 34.10
C GLU A 235 -21.80 -2.79 34.28
N THR A 236 -21.24 -3.93 34.62
CA THR A 236 -21.96 -5.16 34.93
C THR A 236 -21.14 -6.05 35.87
N LYS A 237 -21.83 -6.78 36.78
CA LYS A 237 -21.17 -7.72 37.71
C LYS A 237 -20.51 -8.93 37.03
N HIS A 238 -20.85 -9.17 35.77
CA HIS A 238 -20.39 -10.37 34.99
C HIS A 238 -19.71 -9.98 33.70
N GLY A 239 -18.98 -8.84 33.67
CA GLY A 239 -18.39 -8.27 32.48
C GLY A 239 -16.90 -8.49 32.34
N VAL A 240 -16.45 -8.43 31.09
CA VAL A 240 -15.05 -8.26 30.66
C VAL A 240 -14.98 -7.14 29.67
N SER A 241 -14.15 -6.13 29.93
CA SER A 241 -13.83 -5.05 29.00
C SER A 241 -12.49 -5.36 28.35
N ILE A 242 -12.46 -5.40 27.03
CA ILE A 242 -11.27 -5.59 26.21
C ILE A 242 -11.05 -4.29 25.45
N GLU A 243 -9.90 -3.70 25.61
CA GLU A 243 -9.52 -2.42 24.98
C GLU A 243 -8.28 -2.61 24.13
N ASN A 244 -8.18 -1.90 23.01
CA ASN A 244 -7.01 -1.78 22.16
C ASN A 244 -6.92 -0.35 21.59
N LEU A 245 -5.95 -0.06 20.73
CA LEU A 245 -5.78 1.24 20.07
C LEU A 245 -7.04 1.70 19.32
N SER A 246 -7.86 0.77 18.81
CA SER A 246 -9.00 1.11 17.96
C SER A 246 -10.30 1.27 18.74
N ARG A 247 -10.53 0.48 19.78
CA ARG A 247 -11.82 0.50 20.48
C ARG A 247 -11.85 -0.21 21.82
N LYS A 248 -12.97 0.01 22.53
CA LYS A 248 -13.37 -0.71 23.73
C LYS A 248 -14.50 -1.69 23.41
N LEU A 249 -14.33 -2.96 23.78
CA LEU A 249 -15.30 -4.04 23.63
C LEU A 249 -15.72 -4.53 25.01
N VAL A 250 -17.02 -4.40 25.36
CA VAL A 250 -17.55 -4.92 26.63
C VAL A 250 -18.38 -6.17 26.38
N LEU A 251 -17.99 -7.25 27.04
CA LEU A 251 -18.64 -8.56 26.99
C LEU A 251 -19.28 -8.88 28.35
N LYS A 252 -20.48 -9.47 28.33
CA LYS A 252 -21.19 -9.98 29.51
C LYS A 252 -21.28 -11.50 29.41
N PHE A 253 -21.16 -12.15 30.54
CA PHE A 253 -21.21 -13.61 30.68
C PHE A 253 -22.36 -14.04 31.58
N THR A 254 -22.60 -15.35 31.70
CA THR A 254 -23.70 -15.90 32.49
C THR A 254 -23.49 -15.77 33.99
N SER A 255 -22.23 -15.74 34.46
CA SER A 255 -21.91 -15.57 35.87
C SER A 255 -20.57 -14.83 36.05
N TYR A 256 -20.34 -14.32 37.30
CA TYR A 256 -19.08 -13.68 37.67
C TYR A 256 -17.87 -14.62 37.49
N ARG A 257 -18.00 -15.88 37.89
CA ARG A 257 -16.94 -16.89 37.73
C ARG A 257 -16.62 -17.13 36.27
N HIS A 258 -17.64 -17.18 35.42
CA HIS A 258 -17.48 -17.36 33.98
C HIS A 258 -16.82 -16.14 33.32
N ALA A 259 -17.20 -14.92 33.70
CA ALA A 259 -16.54 -13.70 33.23
C ALA A 259 -15.06 -13.67 33.61
N ARG A 260 -14.75 -13.95 34.88
CA ARG A 260 -13.38 -13.97 35.38
C ARG A 260 -12.52 -15.02 34.69
N TRP A 261 -13.09 -16.22 34.49
CA TRP A 261 -12.40 -17.29 33.76
C TRP A 261 -12.10 -16.86 32.32
N TRP A 262 -13.08 -16.29 31.60
CA TRP A 262 -12.85 -15.82 30.23
C TRP A 262 -11.81 -14.70 30.18
N GLY A 263 -11.89 -13.72 31.05
CA GLY A 263 -10.93 -12.62 31.11
C GLY A 263 -9.50 -13.12 31.32
N GLN A 264 -9.30 -14.00 32.32
CA GLN A 264 -8.00 -14.61 32.60
C GLN A 264 -7.53 -15.50 31.47
N ALA A 265 -8.44 -16.26 30.86
CA ALA A 265 -8.12 -17.15 29.75
C ALA A 265 -7.68 -16.40 28.50
N ILE A 266 -8.36 -15.31 28.14
CA ILE A 266 -7.98 -14.44 27.01
C ILE A 266 -6.63 -13.77 27.32
N GLU A 267 -6.48 -13.21 28.51
CA GLU A 267 -5.25 -12.54 28.91
C GLU A 267 -4.04 -13.47 28.88
N SER A 268 -4.16 -14.66 29.49
CA SER A 268 -3.11 -15.67 29.50
C SER A 268 -2.75 -16.14 28.10
N PHE A 269 -3.76 -16.38 27.25
CA PHE A 269 -3.55 -16.84 25.90
C PHE A 269 -2.85 -15.78 25.03
N VAL A 270 -3.31 -14.51 25.07
CA VAL A 270 -2.72 -13.42 24.31
C VAL A 270 -1.30 -13.11 24.83
N ARG A 271 -1.07 -13.13 26.14
CA ARG A 271 0.29 -12.96 26.70
C ARG A 271 1.25 -14.08 26.26
N LYS A 272 0.76 -15.30 26.10
CA LYS A 272 1.58 -16.46 25.68
C LYS A 272 1.87 -16.43 24.18
N HIS A 273 0.85 -16.24 23.36
CA HIS A 273 0.94 -16.41 21.88
C HIS A 273 0.99 -15.10 21.13
N GLY A 274 0.41 -14.02 21.65
CA GLY A 274 0.37 -12.69 21.05
C GLY A 274 1.41 -11.71 21.60
N LYS A 275 2.43 -12.19 22.36
CA LYS A 275 3.44 -11.35 23.03
C LYS A 275 4.13 -10.35 22.10
N ALA A 276 4.31 -10.74 20.84
CA ALA A 276 4.90 -9.89 19.81
C ALA A 276 4.11 -8.60 19.55
N PHE A 277 2.80 -8.63 19.72
CA PHE A 277 1.91 -7.50 19.45
C PHE A 277 1.68 -6.59 20.66
N LEU A 278 2.00 -7.09 21.88
CA LEU A 278 1.76 -6.39 23.15
C LEU A 278 2.86 -5.41 23.55
N ARG A 279 3.83 -5.15 22.70
CA ARG A 279 4.98 -4.30 23.01
C ARG A 279 5.07 -3.15 22.03
N THR A 280 5.55 -2.03 22.52
CA THR A 280 6.08 -0.98 21.64
C THR A 280 7.43 -1.45 21.12
N HIS A 281 7.63 -1.39 19.80
CA HIS A 281 8.85 -1.83 19.14
C HIS A 281 9.78 -0.65 18.83
N ARG A 282 10.95 -0.94 18.31
CA ARG A 282 11.91 0.06 17.85
C ARG A 282 11.20 1.11 16.97
N PHE A 283 11.57 2.34 17.07
CA PHE A 283 10.96 3.50 16.40
C PHE A 283 9.50 3.80 16.76
N GLY A 284 8.93 3.11 17.72
CA GLY A 284 7.49 3.20 18.04
C GLY A 284 6.61 2.44 17.05
N SER A 285 7.16 1.51 16.28
CA SER A 285 6.42 0.74 15.29
C SER A 285 5.45 -0.26 15.89
N PHE A 286 4.33 -0.51 15.18
CA PHE A 286 3.37 -1.59 15.46
C PHE A 286 3.95 -2.98 15.19
N ALA A 287 4.98 -3.08 14.33
CA ALA A 287 5.62 -4.31 13.92
C ALA A 287 6.99 -4.45 14.59
N ARG A 288 7.35 -5.68 14.93
CA ARG A 288 8.65 -5.99 15.51
C ARG A 288 9.72 -6.16 14.44
N GLU A 289 10.97 -6.19 14.87
CA GLU A 289 12.09 -6.59 14.03
C GLU A 289 12.02 -8.11 13.78
N GLU A 290 12.16 -8.53 12.53
CA GLU A 290 12.19 -9.94 12.11
C GLU A 290 13.54 -10.23 11.46
N GLU A 291 14.15 -11.33 11.83
CA GLU A 291 15.46 -11.77 11.33
C GLU A 291 15.31 -12.83 10.23
N ASN A 292 16.33 -12.96 9.39
CA ASN A 292 16.39 -13.94 8.31
C ASN A 292 15.18 -13.87 7.37
N ILE A 293 14.86 -12.65 6.92
CA ILE A 293 13.77 -12.41 5.97
C ILE A 293 14.35 -12.35 4.56
N PRO A 294 13.89 -13.24 3.65
CA PRO A 294 14.24 -13.13 2.23
C PRO A 294 13.71 -11.82 1.69
N SER A 295 14.60 -10.98 1.18
CA SER A 295 14.29 -9.61 0.72
C SER A 295 15.03 -9.28 -0.56
N LYS A 296 14.43 -8.42 -1.40
CA LYS A 296 15.02 -7.93 -2.65
C LYS A 296 14.62 -6.48 -2.86
N TRP A 297 15.48 -5.69 -3.42
CA TRP A 297 15.23 -4.32 -3.85
C TRP A 297 15.04 -4.24 -5.37
N TYR A 298 14.41 -3.17 -5.83
CA TYR A 298 14.18 -2.86 -7.23
C TYR A 298 14.50 -1.40 -7.51
N VAL A 299 15.29 -1.16 -8.56
CA VAL A 299 15.51 0.16 -9.14
C VAL A 299 14.73 0.23 -10.44
N ASN A 300 13.79 1.17 -10.50
CA ASN A 300 12.83 1.36 -11.58
C ASN A 300 11.77 0.25 -11.72
N GLY A 301 10.79 0.50 -12.58
CA GLY A 301 9.59 -0.32 -12.68
C GLY A 301 9.77 -1.66 -13.40
N LYS A 302 10.81 -1.84 -14.21
CA LYS A 302 10.96 -3.02 -15.08
C LYS A 302 10.96 -4.32 -14.27
N THR A 303 12.01 -4.55 -13.48
CA THR A 303 12.17 -5.80 -12.70
C THR A 303 11.13 -5.92 -11.58
N TYR A 304 10.71 -4.79 -10.99
CA TYR A 304 9.63 -4.75 -10.00
C TYR A 304 8.32 -5.30 -10.58
N MET A 305 7.86 -4.77 -11.72
CA MET A 305 6.59 -5.18 -12.32
C MET A 305 6.65 -6.61 -12.86
N GLU A 306 7.84 -7.07 -13.35
CA GLU A 306 8.06 -8.46 -13.75
C GLU A 306 7.87 -9.43 -12.57
N ASP A 307 8.49 -9.15 -11.42
CA ASP A 307 8.36 -9.98 -10.21
C ASP A 307 6.97 -9.89 -9.59
N VAL A 308 6.32 -8.71 -9.61
CA VAL A 308 4.91 -8.58 -9.22
C VAL A 308 4.01 -9.45 -10.11
N ALA A 309 4.23 -9.45 -11.44
CA ALA A 309 3.45 -10.29 -12.35
C ALA A 309 3.63 -11.79 -12.05
N ASN A 310 4.87 -12.22 -11.81
CA ASN A 310 5.19 -13.61 -11.45
C ASN A 310 4.52 -13.98 -10.10
N ALA A 311 4.65 -13.15 -9.08
CA ALA A 311 4.06 -13.39 -7.78
C ALA A 311 2.53 -13.42 -7.81
N LEU A 312 1.90 -12.55 -8.61
CA LEU A 312 0.43 -12.57 -8.81
C LEU A 312 -0.02 -13.89 -9.45
N GLU A 313 0.73 -14.43 -10.42
CA GLU A 313 0.41 -15.74 -11.02
C GLU A 313 0.55 -16.91 -10.03
N GLU A 314 1.45 -16.80 -9.06
CA GLU A 314 1.65 -17.82 -8.04
C GLU A 314 0.65 -17.75 -6.87
N ALA A 315 -0.19 -16.70 -6.80
CA ALA A 315 -1.19 -16.56 -5.75
C ALA A 315 -2.14 -17.77 -5.70
N LYS A 316 -2.41 -18.27 -4.50
CA LYS A 316 -3.28 -19.45 -4.27
C LYS A 316 -4.55 -19.08 -3.50
N GLU A 317 -4.53 -18.08 -2.63
CA GLU A 317 -5.60 -17.79 -1.70
C GLU A 317 -6.15 -16.38 -1.85
N GLU A 318 -5.29 -15.38 -1.73
CA GLU A 318 -5.72 -13.98 -1.72
C GLU A 318 -4.63 -13.01 -2.19
N ILE A 319 -5.07 -11.91 -2.76
CA ILE A 319 -4.23 -10.80 -3.19
C ILE A 319 -4.78 -9.52 -2.55
N PHE A 320 -3.89 -8.73 -1.92
CA PHE A 320 -4.19 -7.40 -1.41
C PHE A 320 -3.41 -6.37 -2.20
N ILE A 321 -4.07 -5.33 -2.68
CA ILE A 321 -3.44 -4.22 -3.39
C ILE A 321 -3.93 -2.91 -2.77
N THR A 322 -3.01 -2.00 -2.46
CA THR A 322 -3.33 -0.62 -2.18
C THR A 322 -2.36 0.29 -2.92
N ASP A 323 -2.92 1.24 -3.65
CA ASP A 323 -2.19 2.23 -4.42
C ASP A 323 -2.84 3.61 -4.27
N TRP A 324 -2.02 4.64 -4.40
CA TRP A 324 -2.51 6.00 -4.57
C TRP A 324 -3.20 6.15 -5.93
N TRP A 325 -2.61 5.57 -6.98
CA TRP A 325 -3.21 5.45 -8.31
C TRP A 325 -3.03 4.05 -8.87
N LEU A 326 -4.10 3.45 -9.38
CA LEU A 326 -4.07 2.14 -10.03
C LEU A 326 -4.71 2.23 -11.41
N SER A 327 -3.99 1.79 -12.43
CA SER A 327 -4.45 1.68 -13.81
C SER A 327 -4.61 0.21 -14.20
N PRO A 328 -5.83 -0.28 -14.41
CA PRO A 328 -6.07 -1.71 -14.64
C PRO A 328 -5.36 -2.28 -15.89
N GLU A 329 -5.18 -1.46 -16.92
CA GLU A 329 -4.75 -1.87 -18.25
C GLU A 329 -3.23 -1.79 -18.49
N ILE A 330 -2.44 -1.56 -17.44
CA ILE A 330 -0.97 -1.53 -17.57
C ILE A 330 -0.41 -2.92 -17.90
N PHE A 331 0.63 -2.93 -18.73
CA PHE A 331 1.42 -4.12 -19.00
C PHE A 331 2.58 -4.23 -18.01
N LEU A 332 2.63 -5.32 -17.25
CA LEU A 332 3.67 -5.54 -16.25
C LEU A 332 4.97 -6.08 -16.84
N LYS A 333 4.91 -6.79 -17.96
CA LYS A 333 6.10 -7.24 -18.71
C LYS A 333 6.14 -6.60 -20.07
N ARG A 334 7.33 -6.07 -20.44
CA ARG A 334 7.54 -5.33 -21.69
C ARG A 334 8.87 -5.68 -22.36
N PRO A 335 8.97 -5.65 -23.69
CA PRO A 335 7.91 -5.28 -24.65
C PRO A 335 6.74 -6.29 -24.65
N VAL A 336 5.60 -5.87 -25.18
CA VAL A 336 4.37 -6.69 -25.21
C VAL A 336 4.47 -7.74 -26.33
N VAL A 337 4.93 -8.95 -25.99
CA VAL A 337 5.12 -10.05 -26.95
C VAL A 337 4.06 -11.16 -26.82
N GLU A 338 3.37 -11.25 -25.67
CA GLU A 338 2.38 -12.27 -25.38
C GLU A 338 0.95 -11.72 -25.34
N GLY A 339 0.67 -10.66 -26.10
CA GLY A 339 -0.62 -9.99 -26.10
C GLY A 339 -1.00 -9.49 -24.68
N ASN A 340 -2.25 -9.67 -24.29
CA ASN A 340 -2.74 -9.18 -23.00
C ASN A 340 -2.38 -10.07 -21.79
N ARG A 341 -1.60 -11.13 -21.96
CA ARG A 341 -1.32 -12.09 -20.88
C ARG A 341 -0.82 -11.41 -19.60
N TRP A 342 0.12 -10.47 -19.73
CA TRP A 342 0.79 -9.78 -18.64
C TRP A 342 0.19 -8.41 -18.31
N ARG A 343 -1.05 -8.14 -18.75
CA ARG A 343 -1.80 -6.97 -18.37
C ARG A 343 -2.44 -7.19 -17.00
N LEU A 344 -2.36 -6.20 -16.12
CA LEU A 344 -2.76 -6.33 -14.71
C LEU A 344 -4.19 -6.85 -14.56
N ASP A 345 -5.16 -6.25 -15.23
CA ASP A 345 -6.57 -6.65 -15.17
C ASP A 345 -6.80 -8.09 -15.64
N TRP A 346 -6.06 -8.56 -16.66
CA TRP A 346 -6.12 -9.93 -17.15
C TRP A 346 -5.54 -10.94 -16.18
N ILE A 347 -4.44 -10.61 -15.50
CA ILE A 347 -3.86 -11.45 -14.45
C ILE A 347 -4.87 -11.57 -13.29
N LEU A 348 -5.40 -10.44 -12.81
CA LEU A 348 -6.36 -10.42 -11.70
C LEU A 348 -7.64 -11.18 -12.03
N LYS A 349 -8.17 -11.03 -13.27
CA LYS A 349 -9.33 -11.80 -13.75
C LYS A 349 -9.06 -13.29 -13.72
N ARG A 350 -7.93 -13.73 -14.27
CA ARG A 350 -7.51 -15.14 -14.34
C ARG A 350 -7.37 -15.74 -12.94
N LYS A 351 -6.73 -15.03 -12.02
CA LYS A 351 -6.57 -15.46 -10.63
C LYS A 351 -7.91 -15.53 -9.90
N ALA A 352 -8.78 -14.56 -10.10
CA ALA A 352 -10.13 -14.56 -9.52
C ALA A 352 -10.96 -15.76 -10.02
N GLN A 353 -10.85 -16.12 -11.30
CA GLN A 353 -11.50 -17.31 -11.89
C GLN A 353 -10.95 -18.62 -11.30
N GLN A 354 -9.68 -18.66 -10.87
CA GLN A 354 -9.08 -19.79 -10.17
C GLN A 354 -9.49 -19.87 -8.68
N GLY A 355 -10.36 -18.97 -8.21
CA GLY A 355 -10.85 -18.94 -6.83
C GLY A 355 -10.05 -18.05 -5.88
N VAL A 356 -8.99 -17.38 -6.34
CA VAL A 356 -8.23 -16.41 -5.54
C VAL A 356 -9.12 -15.19 -5.26
N ARG A 357 -9.09 -14.71 -4.02
CA ARG A 357 -9.85 -13.52 -3.61
C ARG A 357 -8.96 -12.29 -3.67
N ILE A 358 -9.48 -11.24 -4.28
CA ILE A 358 -8.71 -10.04 -4.56
C ILE A 358 -9.37 -8.85 -3.88
N PHE A 359 -8.61 -8.15 -3.05
CA PHE A 359 -9.06 -7.02 -2.27
C PHE A 359 -8.18 -5.81 -2.59
N VAL A 360 -8.81 -4.76 -3.11
CA VAL A 360 -8.12 -3.55 -3.54
C VAL A 360 -8.63 -2.35 -2.76
N MET A 361 -7.71 -1.56 -2.18
CA MET A 361 -8.01 -0.28 -1.55
C MET A 361 -7.39 0.85 -2.35
N LEU A 362 -8.22 1.75 -2.88
CA LEU A 362 -7.77 2.90 -3.64
C LEU A 362 -7.97 4.18 -2.84
N TYR A 363 -7.03 5.11 -2.98
CA TYR A 363 -7.26 6.48 -2.59
C TYR A 363 -8.46 7.03 -3.38
N LYS A 364 -9.41 7.62 -2.68
CA LYS A 364 -10.51 8.33 -3.31
C LYS A 364 -10.12 9.79 -3.39
N GLU A 365 -9.71 10.20 -4.56
CA GLU A 365 -9.29 11.56 -4.85
C GLU A 365 -10.45 12.57 -4.76
N VAL A 366 -10.09 13.83 -4.60
CA VAL A 366 -10.99 14.95 -4.88
C VAL A 366 -11.07 15.08 -6.39
N GLU A 367 -12.13 14.57 -7.01
CA GLU A 367 -12.27 14.39 -8.46
C GLU A 367 -12.14 15.69 -9.27
N LEU A 368 -12.38 16.86 -8.63
CA LEU A 368 -12.18 18.16 -9.24
C LEU A 368 -10.71 18.61 -9.25
N ALA A 369 -9.88 17.99 -8.43
CA ALA A 369 -8.49 18.39 -8.20
C ALA A 369 -7.47 17.44 -8.81
N LEU A 370 -7.81 16.16 -8.96
CA LEU A 370 -6.90 15.11 -9.44
C LEU A 370 -7.58 14.27 -10.51
N GLY A 371 -6.90 14.10 -11.64
CA GLY A 371 -7.39 13.35 -12.81
C GLY A 371 -7.19 11.82 -12.75
N ILE A 372 -6.87 11.22 -11.60
CA ILE A 372 -6.53 9.78 -11.50
C ILE A 372 -7.71 8.83 -11.67
N ASN A 373 -8.95 9.32 -11.59
CA ASN A 373 -10.21 8.60 -11.87
C ASN A 373 -10.30 7.21 -11.19
N SER A 374 -10.13 7.17 -9.87
CA SER A 374 -10.17 5.91 -9.10
C SER A 374 -11.53 5.20 -9.15
N GLU A 375 -12.63 5.91 -9.49
CA GLU A 375 -13.94 5.26 -9.73
C GLU A 375 -13.95 4.42 -11.01
N TYR A 376 -13.25 4.88 -12.06
CA TYR A 376 -13.07 4.08 -13.28
C TYR A 376 -12.34 2.78 -12.95
N SER A 377 -11.18 2.86 -12.28
CA SER A 377 -10.39 1.69 -11.88
C SER A 377 -11.19 0.71 -11.03
N LYS A 378 -11.96 1.22 -10.06
CA LYS A 378 -12.85 0.40 -9.24
C LYS A 378 -13.91 -0.32 -10.08
N ARG A 379 -14.62 0.41 -10.95
CA ARG A 379 -15.68 -0.20 -11.79
C ARG A 379 -15.13 -1.22 -12.75
N THR A 380 -14.00 -0.93 -13.38
CA THR A 380 -13.31 -1.83 -14.31
C THR A 380 -12.94 -3.14 -13.60
N LEU A 381 -12.24 -3.07 -12.47
CA LEU A 381 -11.81 -4.27 -11.74
C LEU A 381 -13.00 -5.09 -11.19
N MET A 382 -14.00 -4.44 -10.61
CA MET A 382 -15.15 -5.17 -10.04
C MET A 382 -16.04 -5.84 -11.09
N ARG A 383 -16.03 -5.38 -12.36
CA ARG A 383 -16.74 -6.03 -13.47
C ARG A 383 -16.09 -7.31 -13.94
N LEU A 384 -14.80 -7.52 -13.65
CA LEU A 384 -14.04 -8.68 -14.12
C LEU A 384 -14.51 -9.99 -13.47
N HIS A 385 -14.74 -9.99 -12.16
CA HIS A 385 -15.13 -11.18 -11.42
C HIS A 385 -15.68 -10.86 -10.01
N PRO A 386 -16.66 -11.64 -9.48
CA PRO A 386 -17.21 -11.44 -8.13
C PRO A 386 -16.19 -11.56 -6.99
N ASN A 387 -15.08 -12.29 -7.18
CA ASN A 387 -14.01 -12.42 -6.19
C ASN A 387 -13.11 -11.17 -6.07
N ILE A 388 -13.32 -10.17 -6.92
CA ILE A 388 -12.59 -8.89 -6.85
C ILE A 388 -13.45 -7.87 -6.12
N LYS A 389 -12.94 -7.31 -5.03
CA LYS A 389 -13.59 -6.28 -4.22
C LYS A 389 -12.71 -5.05 -4.13
N VAL A 390 -13.27 -3.90 -4.44
CA VAL A 390 -12.54 -2.63 -4.45
C VAL A 390 -13.22 -1.63 -3.51
N MET A 391 -12.49 -1.11 -2.54
CA MET A 391 -12.89 0.01 -1.69
C MET A 391 -12.17 1.29 -2.12
N ARG A 392 -12.83 2.43 -1.96
CA ARG A 392 -12.24 3.78 -2.10
C ARG A 392 -12.41 4.54 -0.80
N HIS A 393 -11.35 5.19 -0.31
CA HIS A 393 -11.34 5.94 0.94
C HIS A 393 -10.32 7.10 0.84
N PRO A 394 -10.52 8.25 1.52
CA PRO A 394 -11.63 8.64 2.41
C PRO A 394 -12.84 9.21 1.65
N ASP A 395 -13.91 9.58 2.40
CA ASP A 395 -14.99 10.43 1.87
C ASP A 395 -14.75 11.88 2.33
N HIS A 396 -14.25 12.71 1.43
CA HIS A 396 -13.80 14.07 1.73
C HIS A 396 -14.93 15.01 2.22
N VAL A 397 -16.18 14.76 1.83
CA VAL A 397 -17.32 15.65 2.13
C VAL A 397 -17.87 15.47 3.53
N SER A 398 -17.67 14.33 4.16
CA SER A 398 -18.27 13.96 5.45
C SER A 398 -17.27 13.91 6.59
N SER A 399 -16.00 14.17 6.32
CA SER A 399 -14.93 14.12 7.33
C SER A 399 -14.08 15.39 7.27
N SER A 400 -13.48 15.79 8.38
CA SER A 400 -12.46 16.84 8.46
C SER A 400 -11.19 16.53 7.66
N VAL A 401 -11.14 15.38 6.98
CA VAL A 401 -10.00 14.84 6.23
C VAL A 401 -10.11 15.26 4.76
N TYR A 402 -10.12 16.56 4.51
CA TYR A 402 -10.40 17.06 3.16
C TYR A 402 -9.28 16.81 2.14
N LEU A 403 -8.03 16.71 2.58
CA LEU A 403 -6.86 16.79 1.71
C LEU A 403 -5.82 15.69 1.92
N TRP A 404 -6.08 14.71 2.80
CA TRP A 404 -5.14 13.66 3.10
C TRP A 404 -5.39 12.40 2.27
N ALA A 405 -4.30 11.71 1.95
CA ALA A 405 -4.32 10.59 1.02
C ALA A 405 -3.91 9.28 1.69
N HIS A 406 -4.43 8.19 1.17
CA HIS A 406 -3.76 6.90 1.28
C HIS A 406 -2.67 6.87 0.22
N HIS A 407 -1.41 6.97 0.64
CA HIS A 407 -0.29 7.14 -0.27
C HIS A 407 0.62 5.90 -0.33
N GLU A 408 0.34 4.87 0.45
CA GLU A 408 1.09 3.60 0.38
C GLU A 408 0.86 2.86 -0.94
N LYS A 409 1.92 2.17 -1.42
CA LYS A 409 1.91 1.27 -2.58
C LYS A 409 2.32 -0.11 -2.08
N ILE A 410 1.35 -1.02 -2.06
CA ILE A 410 1.50 -2.36 -1.46
C ILE A 410 0.84 -3.39 -2.36
N VAL A 411 1.56 -4.48 -2.64
CA VAL A 411 0.99 -5.69 -3.23
C VAL A 411 1.34 -6.87 -2.33
N VAL A 412 0.33 -7.54 -1.76
CA VAL A 412 0.54 -8.69 -0.89
C VAL A 412 -0.09 -9.93 -1.49
N ILE A 413 0.66 -11.00 -1.56
CA ILE A 413 0.23 -12.29 -2.07
C ILE A 413 0.19 -13.31 -0.93
N ASP A 414 -0.97 -13.92 -0.70
CA ASP A 414 -1.23 -14.97 0.28
C ASP A 414 -0.74 -14.63 1.71
N GLN A 415 -0.57 -13.34 2.03
CA GLN A 415 0.06 -12.83 3.26
C GLN A 415 1.47 -13.39 3.50
N SER A 416 2.16 -13.84 2.45
CA SER A 416 3.48 -14.48 2.52
C SER A 416 4.55 -13.72 1.76
N VAL A 417 4.15 -12.95 0.75
CA VAL A 417 5.01 -12.08 -0.07
C VAL A 417 4.40 -10.70 -0.08
N ALA A 418 5.18 -9.66 0.17
CA ALA A 418 4.72 -8.28 0.17
C ALA A 418 5.70 -7.36 -0.54
N PHE A 419 5.23 -6.69 -1.59
CA PHE A 419 5.94 -5.62 -2.28
C PHE A 419 5.57 -4.28 -1.64
N VAL A 420 6.57 -3.45 -1.34
CA VAL A 420 6.41 -2.14 -0.69
C VAL A 420 7.42 -1.17 -1.28
N GLY A 421 6.99 0.04 -1.65
CA GLY A 421 7.90 1.04 -2.19
C GLY A 421 7.21 2.30 -2.70
N GLY A 422 7.85 2.97 -3.66
CA GLY A 422 7.35 4.18 -4.30
C GLY A 422 6.48 3.93 -5.54
N ILE A 423 6.54 2.74 -6.15
CA ILE A 423 5.98 2.45 -7.47
C ILE A 423 4.50 2.07 -7.36
N ASP A 424 3.61 2.94 -7.88
CA ASP A 424 2.20 2.60 -8.11
C ASP A 424 2.06 1.65 -9.32
N LEU A 425 1.05 0.79 -9.31
CA LEU A 425 0.63 0.02 -10.48
C LEU A 425 -0.21 0.89 -11.43
N ALA A 426 0.41 1.90 -12.02
CA ALA A 426 -0.26 2.93 -12.82
C ALA A 426 0.54 3.33 -14.07
N TYR A 427 -0.11 4.10 -14.96
CA TYR A 427 0.53 4.61 -16.19
C TYR A 427 1.76 5.47 -15.86
N GLY A 428 2.78 5.38 -16.73
CA GLY A 428 4.02 6.17 -16.68
C GLY A 428 5.01 5.76 -15.59
N ARG A 429 4.71 4.68 -14.80
CA ARG A 429 5.59 4.22 -13.71
C ARG A 429 6.59 3.15 -14.15
N TRP A 430 6.32 2.46 -15.23
CA TRP A 430 7.28 1.53 -15.78
C TRP A 430 8.43 2.28 -16.46
N ASP A 431 9.63 2.00 -16.05
CA ASP A 431 10.86 2.46 -16.70
C ASP A 431 11.99 1.45 -16.46
N ASP A 432 13.10 1.61 -17.19
CA ASP A 432 14.32 0.82 -17.02
C ASP A 432 15.54 1.76 -16.81
N ARG A 433 16.73 1.20 -16.74
CA ARG A 433 17.97 1.95 -16.53
C ARG A 433 18.26 3.02 -17.59
N GLU A 434 17.73 2.86 -18.80
CA GLU A 434 18.02 3.74 -19.92
C GLU A 434 17.26 5.07 -19.86
N HIS A 435 16.15 5.13 -19.13
CA HIS A 435 15.31 6.33 -19.02
C HIS A 435 15.05 7.00 -20.38
N ARG A 436 14.66 6.18 -21.39
CA ARG A 436 14.45 6.64 -22.76
C ARG A 436 13.37 7.69 -22.83
N LEU A 437 13.64 8.77 -23.57
CA LEU A 437 12.66 9.84 -23.81
C LEU A 437 11.61 9.45 -24.84
N THR A 438 11.93 8.51 -25.72
CA THR A 438 11.08 8.13 -26.84
C THR A 438 11.11 6.62 -27.06
N ASP A 439 10.06 6.08 -27.64
CA ASP A 439 9.99 4.72 -28.16
C ASP A 439 9.52 4.68 -29.63
N VAL A 440 9.71 5.80 -30.31
CA VAL A 440 9.50 5.92 -31.77
C VAL A 440 10.66 5.18 -32.44
N GLY A 441 10.63 3.85 -32.35
CA GLY A 441 11.76 3.03 -32.76
C GLY A 441 11.92 2.91 -34.28
N SER A 442 13.16 2.69 -34.72
CA SER A 442 13.59 2.39 -36.09
C SER A 442 12.86 1.22 -36.72
N VAL A 443 12.25 0.33 -35.97
CA VAL A 443 11.53 -0.85 -36.49
C VAL A 443 10.24 -0.48 -37.22
N THR A 444 9.54 0.58 -36.79
CA THR A 444 8.32 1.07 -37.45
C THR A 444 8.69 1.78 -38.79
N ARG A 445 9.81 2.44 -38.82
CA ARG A 445 10.32 3.06 -40.09
C ARG A 445 10.74 1.99 -41.13
N CYS A 446 11.43 0.92 -40.71
CA CYS A 446 11.78 -0.16 -41.63
C CYS A 446 10.56 -0.87 -42.21
N VAL A 447 9.51 -1.09 -41.39
CA VAL A 447 8.27 -1.71 -41.87
C VAL A 447 7.47 -0.75 -42.76
N ALA A 448 7.37 0.54 -42.39
CA ALA A 448 6.71 1.55 -43.20
C ALA A 448 7.47 1.81 -44.49
N GLN A 449 8.79 1.94 -44.49
CA GLN A 449 9.63 2.08 -45.67
C GLN A 449 9.65 0.80 -46.52
N ALA A 450 9.63 -0.38 -45.88
CA ALA A 450 9.48 -1.64 -46.60
C ALA A 450 8.11 -1.80 -47.25
N MET A 451 7.04 -1.36 -46.54
CA MET A 451 5.69 -1.31 -47.14
C MET A 451 5.55 -0.25 -48.23
N GLU A 452 6.19 0.92 -48.08
CA GLU A 452 6.23 1.93 -49.10
C GLU A 452 7.04 1.46 -50.34
N GLN A 453 8.20 0.82 -50.15
CA GLN A 453 8.96 0.19 -51.23
C GLN A 453 8.19 -0.95 -51.89
N VAL A 454 7.46 -1.77 -51.14
CA VAL A 454 6.60 -2.83 -51.67
C VAL A 454 5.40 -2.22 -52.43
N ARG A 455 4.84 -1.10 -51.92
CA ARG A 455 3.78 -0.36 -52.59
C ARG A 455 4.29 0.26 -53.91
N ASP A 456 5.48 0.84 -53.90
CA ASP A 456 6.11 1.42 -55.11
C ASP A 456 6.49 0.35 -56.12
N ILE A 457 6.87 -0.86 -55.71
CA ILE A 457 7.10 -2.02 -56.56
C ILE A 457 5.78 -2.54 -57.16
N ILE A 458 4.69 -2.53 -56.39
CA ILE A 458 3.36 -2.96 -56.88
C ILE A 458 2.77 -1.91 -57.80
N ILE A 459 2.99 -0.62 -57.59
CA ILE A 459 2.50 0.48 -58.43
C ILE A 459 3.36 0.64 -59.67
N GLY A 460 4.67 0.34 -59.59
CA GLY A 460 5.60 0.39 -60.72
C GLY A 460 5.37 -0.67 -61.83
N ASN A 461 4.59 -1.72 -61.58
CA ASN A 461 4.24 -2.75 -62.57
C ASN A 461 2.86 -2.55 -63.25
N SER A 462 2.17 -1.41 -63.03
CA SER A 462 0.92 -1.07 -63.69
C SER A 462 1.04 0.25 -64.45
N SER A 463 1.93 0.34 -65.39
CA SER A 463 1.92 1.44 -66.37
C SER A 463 1.23 0.98 -67.64
N ARG A 464 -0.02 1.46 -67.76
CA ARG A 464 -0.67 1.95 -69.01
C ARG A 464 -2.19 1.89 -68.90
N SER A 465 -2.80 3.05 -68.62
CA SER A 465 -3.75 3.72 -69.53
C SER A 465 -4.37 4.93 -68.78
N MET A 466 -4.37 5.99 -69.55
CA MET A 466 -5.03 7.31 -69.21
C MET A 466 -6.50 7.12 -68.81
N VAL A 467 -6.94 7.87 -67.83
CA VAL A 467 -8.03 8.86 -68.00
C VAL A 467 -7.97 9.85 -66.80
N ASP A 468 -8.00 11.12 -67.20
CA ASP A 468 -8.09 12.31 -66.37
C ASP A 468 -9.45 12.35 -65.69
N ASP A 469 -9.42 12.54 -64.36
CA ASP A 469 -10.58 13.18 -63.68
C ASP A 469 -10.10 13.82 -62.35
N SER A 470 -10.05 15.13 -62.44
CA SER A 470 -9.77 16.02 -61.32
C SER A 470 -10.92 15.99 -60.29
N VAL A 471 -10.67 15.47 -59.10
CA VAL A 471 -11.55 15.69 -57.93
C VAL A 471 -10.78 16.48 -56.89
N ASP A 472 -11.18 17.73 -56.73
CA ASP A 472 -10.73 18.64 -55.70
C ASP A 472 -10.94 18.07 -54.27
N LEU A 473 -9.85 17.88 -53.57
CA LEU A 473 -9.87 17.67 -52.12
C LEU A 473 -10.13 19.01 -51.39
N PRO A 474 -11.13 19.13 -50.56
CA PRO A 474 -11.38 20.39 -49.87
C PRO A 474 -10.26 20.68 -48.87
N LYS A 475 -9.58 21.79 -49.03
CA LYS A 475 -8.66 22.38 -48.06
C LYS A 475 -9.40 22.66 -46.77
N LEU A 476 -9.10 21.95 -45.74
CA LEU A 476 -9.50 22.27 -44.37
C LEU A 476 -8.89 23.63 -43.98
N LYS A 477 -9.72 24.67 -44.05
CA LYS A 477 -9.42 26.01 -43.53
C LYS A 477 -9.25 25.91 -42.02
N GLY A 478 -8.18 26.53 -41.53
CA GLY A 478 -7.78 26.56 -40.12
C GLY A 478 -8.90 26.93 -39.17
N ILE A 479 -9.12 26.06 -38.23
CA ILE A 479 -9.94 26.33 -37.04
C ILE A 479 -9.10 27.23 -36.14
N GLY A 480 -9.64 28.44 -35.92
CA GLY A 480 -8.99 29.45 -35.10
C GLY A 480 -8.61 28.94 -33.70
N ARG A 481 -7.44 29.40 -33.27
CA ARG A 481 -6.92 29.22 -31.92
C ARG A 481 -7.95 29.72 -30.90
N THR A 482 -8.78 28.80 -30.38
CA THR A 482 -9.44 29.06 -29.13
C THR A 482 -8.40 28.86 -28.03
N ARG A 483 -8.03 29.96 -27.37
CA ARG A 483 -7.26 29.93 -26.11
C ARG A 483 -7.99 29.03 -25.11
N LYS A 484 -7.62 27.74 -25.03
CA LYS A 484 -7.97 26.89 -23.88
C LYS A 484 -7.03 27.32 -22.77
N THR A 485 -7.56 28.02 -21.79
CA THR A 485 -6.92 28.31 -20.52
C THR A 485 -6.58 26.95 -19.88
N ARG A 486 -5.31 26.69 -19.72
CA ARG A 486 -4.80 25.56 -18.92
C ARG A 486 -5.13 25.86 -17.46
N PHE A 487 -5.85 24.96 -16.81
CA PHE A 487 -6.17 25.07 -15.39
C PHE A 487 -5.17 24.24 -14.60
N SER A 488 -4.43 24.89 -13.71
CA SER A 488 -3.64 24.20 -12.68
C SER A 488 -4.59 23.65 -11.59
N LEU A 489 -4.12 22.66 -10.83
CA LEU A 489 -4.78 22.13 -9.63
C LEU A 489 -5.32 23.27 -8.74
N TYR A 490 -4.57 24.33 -8.66
CA TYR A 490 -4.86 25.54 -7.94
C TYR A 490 -6.12 26.28 -8.45
N HIS A 491 -6.31 26.41 -9.75
CA HIS A 491 -7.52 27.00 -10.34
C HIS A 491 -8.77 26.15 -10.11
N HIS A 492 -8.64 24.84 -10.02
CA HIS A 492 -9.76 23.96 -9.69
C HIS A 492 -10.21 24.13 -8.24
N ILE A 493 -9.26 24.24 -7.30
CA ILE A 493 -9.57 24.51 -5.88
C ILE A 493 -10.25 25.88 -5.73
N GLN A 494 -9.76 26.89 -6.43
CA GLN A 494 -10.38 28.22 -6.43
C GLN A 494 -11.83 28.22 -6.93
N ARG A 495 -12.12 27.52 -8.02
CA ARG A 495 -13.50 27.43 -8.53
C ARG A 495 -14.44 26.72 -7.56
N GLY A 496 -13.97 25.71 -6.84
CA GLY A 496 -14.73 25.04 -5.79
C GLY A 496 -15.08 25.99 -4.64
N LEU A 497 -14.15 26.85 -4.25
CA LEU A 497 -14.34 27.85 -3.18
C LEU A 497 -15.29 28.98 -3.63
N HIS A 498 -15.21 29.43 -4.89
CA HIS A 498 -16.12 30.47 -5.43
C HIS A 498 -17.59 30.05 -5.41
N HIS A 499 -17.91 28.78 -5.57
CA HIS A 499 -19.29 28.30 -5.45
C HIS A 499 -19.78 28.15 -4.01
N ALA A 500 -18.87 28.06 -3.02
CA ALA A 500 -19.24 28.02 -1.62
C ALA A 500 -19.60 29.39 -1.05
N ASP A 501 -18.92 30.44 -1.48
CA ASP A 501 -19.14 31.81 -0.96
C ASP A 501 -20.40 32.52 -1.47
N SER A 502 -21.05 32.02 -2.54
CA SER A 502 -22.30 32.58 -3.06
C SER A 502 -23.56 32.06 -2.37
N ILE A 503 -23.44 31.24 -1.33
CA ILE A 503 -24.56 30.60 -0.61
C ILE A 503 -24.66 31.14 0.84
N SER A 504 -24.56 32.43 1.02
CA SER A 504 -25.04 33.09 2.25
C SER A 504 -26.33 33.85 1.94
N SER A 505 -27.43 33.30 2.43
CA SER A 505 -28.77 33.91 2.50
C SER A 505 -29.76 33.65 1.36
N ILE A 506 -30.12 32.38 1.12
CA ILE A 506 -31.46 32.03 0.54
C ILE A 506 -31.73 30.52 0.82
N ASP A 507 -32.93 30.27 1.24
CA ASP A 507 -33.58 29.02 1.62
C ASP A 507 -32.99 27.70 1.08
N ILE A 508 -32.45 26.89 1.98
CA ILE A 508 -31.71 25.63 1.69
C ILE A 508 -32.58 24.54 1.05
N THR A 509 -33.89 24.63 1.18
CA THR A 509 -34.82 23.59 0.70
C THR A 509 -35.10 23.64 -0.80
N HIS A 510 -35.04 24.79 -1.44
CA HIS A 510 -35.35 24.92 -2.86
C HIS A 510 -34.14 24.72 -3.80
N LYS A 511 -32.90 24.98 -3.34
CA LYS A 511 -31.70 24.82 -4.18
C LYS A 511 -31.22 23.37 -4.30
N SER A 512 -31.49 22.53 -3.31
CA SER A 512 -31.20 21.10 -3.35
C SER A 512 -31.93 20.36 -4.48
N PHE A 513 -33.13 20.84 -4.83
CA PHE A 513 -33.95 20.22 -5.88
C PHE A 513 -33.45 20.59 -7.29
N TYR A 514 -32.94 21.79 -7.49
CA TYR A 514 -32.40 22.21 -8.79
C TYR A 514 -31.05 21.56 -9.10
N PHE A 515 -30.22 21.40 -8.10
CA PHE A 515 -28.92 20.73 -8.26
C PHE A 515 -29.08 19.24 -8.58
N LYS A 516 -30.04 18.55 -7.94
CA LYS A 516 -30.39 17.15 -8.26
C LYS A 516 -30.97 16.99 -9.67
N ARG A 517 -31.68 17.99 -10.18
CA ARG A 517 -32.27 17.94 -11.52
C ARG A 517 -31.25 18.19 -12.64
N SER A 518 -30.31 19.09 -12.43
CA SER A 518 -29.20 19.33 -13.37
C SER A 518 -28.27 18.13 -13.46
N PHE A 519 -27.96 17.46 -12.33
CA PHE A 519 -27.14 16.24 -12.32
C PHE A 519 -27.86 15.05 -13.00
N LYS A 520 -29.18 14.94 -12.86
CA LYS A 520 -29.96 13.93 -13.59
C LYS A 520 -30.01 14.22 -15.09
N PHE A 521 -30.00 15.48 -15.51
CA PHE A 521 -30.02 15.83 -16.92
C PHE A 521 -28.65 15.56 -17.59
N ILE A 522 -27.55 15.87 -16.92
CA ILE A 522 -26.19 15.57 -17.40
C ILE A 522 -25.95 14.07 -17.45
N ASN A 523 -26.36 13.32 -16.40
CA ASN A 523 -26.29 11.85 -16.42
C ASN A 523 -27.19 11.20 -17.47
N ARG A 524 -28.31 11.82 -17.81
CA ARG A 524 -29.21 11.30 -18.85
C ARG A 524 -28.68 11.58 -20.25
N PHE A 525 -27.97 12.68 -20.46
CA PHE A 525 -27.32 12.98 -21.74
C PHE A 525 -26.06 12.12 -21.95
N VAL A 526 -25.27 11.90 -20.92
CA VAL A 526 -24.12 10.98 -20.95
C VAL A 526 -24.58 9.53 -21.11
N CYS A 527 -25.70 9.13 -20.50
CA CYS A 527 -26.28 7.79 -20.72
C CYS A 527 -26.88 7.57 -22.11
N LEU A 528 -27.43 8.60 -22.75
CA LEU A 528 -28.05 8.47 -24.08
C LEU A 528 -27.01 8.42 -25.22
N VAL A 529 -25.80 8.96 -24.99
CA VAL A 529 -24.70 8.87 -25.96
C VAL A 529 -23.85 7.61 -25.73
N CYS A 530 -23.95 6.98 -24.56
CA CYS A 530 -23.18 5.77 -24.21
C CYS A 530 -23.98 4.46 -24.31
N SER A 531 -25.21 4.47 -24.84
CA SER A 531 -26.07 3.28 -24.81
C SER A 531 -25.98 2.36 -26.02
N GLU A 532 -25.11 2.63 -26.97
CA GLU A 532 -24.81 1.60 -27.99
C GLU A 532 -23.30 1.52 -28.26
N SER A 533 -22.73 0.35 -28.05
CA SER A 533 -21.49 -0.20 -28.58
C SER A 533 -20.13 0.02 -27.88
N GLY A 534 -20.05 0.64 -26.66
CA GLY A 534 -18.71 1.02 -26.16
C GLY A 534 -17.95 0.03 -25.26
N SER A 535 -18.60 -0.87 -24.52
CA SER A 535 -17.91 -1.53 -23.38
C SER A 535 -17.38 -2.96 -23.63
N VAL A 536 -17.84 -3.62 -24.67
CA VAL A 536 -17.39 -4.99 -25.00
C VAL A 536 -16.32 -4.96 -26.09
N HIS A 537 -16.34 -3.96 -26.97
CA HIS A 537 -15.33 -3.82 -28.04
C HIS A 537 -13.96 -3.37 -27.54
N SER A 538 -13.85 -2.57 -26.48
CA SER A 538 -12.54 -2.12 -25.98
C SER A 538 -11.67 -3.23 -25.38
N LEU A 539 -12.30 -4.31 -24.91
CA LEU A 539 -11.57 -5.51 -24.44
C LEU A 539 -11.16 -6.45 -25.59
N GLN A 540 -11.79 -6.34 -26.76
CA GLN A 540 -11.53 -7.20 -27.90
C GLN A 540 -10.68 -6.54 -29.00
N THR A 541 -10.78 -5.22 -29.20
CA THR A 541 -10.08 -4.52 -30.30
C THR A 541 -8.58 -4.30 -30.04
N GLY A 542 -8.10 -4.36 -28.79
CA GLY A 542 -6.69 -4.12 -28.49
C GLY A 542 -5.71 -5.26 -28.79
N VAL A 543 -6.19 -6.49 -28.98
CA VAL A 543 -5.28 -7.67 -29.05
C VAL A 543 -4.57 -7.77 -30.39
N GLY A 544 -5.23 -7.45 -31.50
CA GLY A 544 -4.63 -7.56 -32.83
C GLY A 544 -3.63 -6.44 -33.15
N GLU A 545 -3.85 -5.25 -32.63
CA GLU A 545 -2.99 -4.09 -32.86
C GLU A 545 -1.71 -4.09 -32.02
N LEU A 546 -1.72 -4.75 -30.85
CA LEU A 546 -0.57 -4.82 -29.96
C LEU A 546 0.37 -6.01 -30.26
N MET A 547 -0.10 -7.03 -30.95
CA MET A 547 0.75 -8.17 -31.33
C MET A 547 1.79 -7.73 -32.38
N GLY A 548 3.06 -7.85 -32.00
CA GLY A 548 4.18 -7.43 -32.84
C GLY A 548 4.60 -5.97 -32.69
N ASN A 549 3.93 -5.19 -31.81
CA ASN A 549 4.35 -3.85 -31.47
C ASN A 549 5.47 -3.87 -30.44
N THR A 550 6.67 -3.45 -30.83
CA THR A 550 7.87 -3.45 -29.98
C THR A 550 7.97 -2.22 -29.06
N ARG A 551 6.97 -1.35 -29.03
CA ARG A 551 6.91 -0.20 -28.11
C ARG A 551 6.86 -0.65 -26.66
N PHE A 552 7.51 0.12 -25.78
CA PHE A 552 7.48 -0.11 -24.35
C PHE A 552 6.28 0.58 -23.67
N TRP A 553 5.88 1.76 -24.17
CA TRP A 553 4.80 2.58 -23.61
C TRP A 553 3.63 2.68 -24.58
N HIS A 554 2.49 2.11 -24.21
CA HIS A 554 1.29 2.07 -25.04
C HIS A 554 0.26 3.10 -24.56
N GLY A 555 -0.29 3.88 -25.48
CA GLY A 555 -1.36 4.84 -25.19
C GLY A 555 -1.05 5.79 -24.02
N LYS A 556 -1.90 5.78 -22.97
CA LYS A 556 -1.77 6.65 -21.80
C LYS A 556 -0.50 6.45 -20.99
N ASP A 557 0.18 5.35 -21.19
CA ASP A 557 1.44 5.02 -20.52
C ASP A 557 2.61 5.86 -21.05
N TYR A 558 2.56 6.27 -22.34
CA TYR A 558 3.45 7.30 -22.89
C TYR A 558 2.95 8.67 -22.46
N CYS A 559 3.53 9.23 -21.38
CA CYS A 559 3.03 10.43 -20.74
C CYS A 559 4.12 11.43 -20.39
N ASN A 560 3.70 12.70 -20.29
CA ASN A 560 4.49 13.78 -19.75
C ASN A 560 3.55 14.80 -19.09
N PHE A 561 3.45 14.77 -17.76
CA PHE A 561 2.45 15.55 -17.03
C PHE A 561 2.76 17.06 -16.97
N VAL A 562 3.96 17.51 -17.29
CA VAL A 562 4.26 18.94 -17.44
C VAL A 562 3.49 19.51 -18.64
N TYR A 563 3.39 18.75 -19.71
CA TYR A 563 2.69 19.18 -20.93
C TYR A 563 1.21 18.91 -20.91
N LYS A 564 0.80 17.79 -20.30
CA LYS A 564 -0.61 17.41 -20.26
C LYS A 564 -0.89 16.42 -19.15
N ASP A 565 -1.91 16.74 -18.36
CA ASP A 565 -2.48 15.80 -17.39
C ASP A 565 -3.25 14.67 -18.06
N TRP A 566 -3.45 13.54 -17.36
CA TRP A 566 -4.19 12.40 -17.90
C TRP A 566 -5.64 12.73 -18.15
N VAL A 567 -6.11 12.43 -19.39
CA VAL A 567 -7.49 12.62 -19.81
C VAL A 567 -8.01 11.35 -20.48
N GLN A 568 -9.32 11.13 -20.43
CA GLN A 568 -9.97 9.99 -21.10
C GLN A 568 -9.31 8.65 -20.72
N LEU A 569 -9.14 8.38 -19.43
CA LEU A 569 -8.55 7.13 -18.93
C LEU A 569 -9.35 5.87 -19.30
N ASP A 570 -10.60 6.05 -19.73
CA ASP A 570 -11.46 5.01 -20.30
C ASP A 570 -11.05 4.59 -21.73
N LYS A 571 -10.08 5.28 -22.33
CA LYS A 571 -9.43 4.92 -23.60
C LYS A 571 -7.93 4.66 -23.36
N PRO A 572 -7.56 3.55 -22.76
CA PRO A 572 -6.22 3.30 -22.23
C PRO A 572 -5.12 3.31 -23.29
N PHE A 573 -5.43 2.91 -24.52
CA PHE A 573 -4.46 2.74 -25.60
C PHE A 573 -4.40 3.91 -26.59
N ASP A 574 -5.26 4.91 -26.43
CA ASP A 574 -5.19 6.15 -27.22
C ASP A 574 -4.10 7.04 -26.65
N ASP A 575 -3.16 7.47 -27.51
CA ASP A 575 -2.18 8.50 -27.16
C ASP A 575 -2.92 9.82 -26.83
N PHE A 576 -2.49 10.52 -25.78
CA PHE A 576 -3.07 11.80 -25.39
C PHE A 576 -2.07 12.96 -25.53
N ILE A 577 -0.81 12.65 -25.80
CA ILE A 577 0.24 13.55 -26.24
C ILE A 577 0.80 13.03 -27.56
N ASP A 578 1.24 13.92 -28.42
CA ASP A 578 1.88 13.54 -29.67
C ASP A 578 3.33 13.08 -29.39
N ARG A 579 3.59 11.78 -29.45
CA ARG A 579 4.90 11.20 -29.15
C ARG A 579 6.00 11.53 -30.16
N TYR A 580 5.65 12.07 -31.34
CA TYR A 580 6.60 12.52 -32.35
C TYR A 580 7.10 13.93 -32.11
N THR A 581 6.38 14.71 -31.29
CA THR A 581 6.72 16.09 -30.97
C THR A 581 7.08 16.32 -29.52
N THR A 582 6.58 15.47 -28.62
CA THR A 582 6.74 15.60 -27.18
C THR A 582 7.40 14.36 -26.59
N PRO A 583 8.57 14.46 -25.94
CA PRO A 583 9.19 13.35 -25.27
C PRO A 583 8.34 12.92 -24.07
N ARG A 584 8.41 11.62 -23.70
CA ARG A 584 7.88 11.17 -22.43
C ARG A 584 8.73 11.74 -21.28
N MET A 585 8.14 11.80 -20.09
CA MET A 585 8.89 12.07 -18.87
C MET A 585 9.33 10.72 -18.27
N PRO A 586 10.62 10.44 -18.18
CA PRO A 586 11.12 9.23 -17.55
C PRO A 586 10.83 9.23 -16.04
N TRP A 587 10.74 8.02 -15.48
CA TRP A 587 10.37 7.79 -14.09
C TRP A 587 11.46 6.99 -13.36
N HIS A 588 11.97 7.56 -12.26
CA HIS A 588 12.96 6.89 -11.41
C HIS A 588 12.35 6.63 -10.04
N ASP A 589 12.31 5.35 -9.63
CA ASP A 589 11.64 4.96 -8.39
C ASP A 589 12.24 3.69 -7.80
N ILE A 590 12.07 3.52 -6.49
CA ILE A 590 12.63 2.40 -5.72
C ILE A 590 11.50 1.64 -5.01
N SER A 591 11.59 0.31 -5.06
CA SER A 591 10.70 -0.59 -4.34
C SER A 591 11.44 -1.78 -3.76
N SER A 592 10.76 -2.56 -2.94
CA SER A 592 11.29 -3.77 -2.31
C SER A 592 10.24 -4.87 -2.24
N VAL A 593 10.69 -6.10 -1.97
CA VAL A 593 9.84 -7.23 -1.59
C VAL A 593 10.38 -7.86 -0.32
N VAL A 594 9.46 -8.24 0.56
CA VAL A 594 9.74 -8.97 1.80
C VAL A 594 8.84 -10.20 1.92
N HIS A 595 9.31 -11.21 2.62
CA HIS A 595 8.62 -12.49 2.75
C HIS A 595 8.26 -12.84 4.21
N GLY A 596 7.49 -13.89 4.38
CA GLY A 596 7.22 -14.52 5.66
C GLY A 596 6.59 -13.59 6.68
N LYS A 597 7.23 -13.41 7.83
CA LYS A 597 6.69 -12.63 8.96
C LYS A 597 6.58 -11.15 8.64
N ALA A 598 7.55 -10.57 7.95
CA ALA A 598 7.49 -9.18 7.51
C ALA A 598 6.34 -8.93 6.53
N ALA A 599 6.11 -9.85 5.59
CA ALA A 599 4.96 -9.78 4.69
C ALA A 599 3.62 -9.86 5.44
N ARG A 600 3.56 -10.64 6.55
CA ARG A 600 2.36 -10.68 7.42
C ARG A 600 2.13 -9.39 8.18
N ASP A 601 3.17 -8.67 8.54
CA ASP A 601 3.02 -7.35 9.17
C ASP A 601 2.50 -6.31 8.16
N VAL A 602 2.98 -6.33 6.92
CA VAL A 602 2.41 -5.51 5.82
C VAL A 602 0.94 -5.89 5.59
N ALA A 603 0.63 -7.19 5.51
CA ALA A 603 -0.75 -7.68 5.37
C ALA A 603 -1.64 -7.22 6.53
N ARG A 604 -1.12 -7.24 7.76
CA ARG A 604 -1.83 -6.79 8.96
C ARG A 604 -2.19 -5.31 8.89
N HIS A 605 -1.29 -4.46 8.39
CA HIS A 605 -1.59 -3.05 8.13
C HIS A 605 -2.74 -2.89 7.12
N PHE A 606 -2.68 -3.59 5.98
CA PHE A 606 -3.75 -3.59 4.99
C PHE A 606 -5.08 -4.05 5.58
N ILE A 607 -5.08 -5.17 6.33
CA ILE A 607 -6.28 -5.74 6.98
C ILE A 607 -6.88 -4.74 7.97
N GLN A 608 -6.07 -4.05 8.76
CA GLN A 608 -6.54 -3.03 9.69
C GLN A 608 -7.28 -1.91 8.97
N ARG A 609 -6.71 -1.37 7.91
CA ARG A 609 -7.30 -0.30 7.08
C ARG A 609 -8.58 -0.77 6.37
N TRP A 610 -8.55 -1.96 5.78
CA TRP A 610 -9.71 -2.57 5.12
C TRP A 610 -10.89 -2.72 6.09
N ASN A 611 -10.64 -3.35 7.25
CA ASN A 611 -11.66 -3.57 8.26
C ASN A 611 -12.20 -2.26 8.83
N PHE A 612 -11.34 -1.28 9.05
CA PHE A 612 -11.72 0.06 9.47
C PHE A 612 -12.63 0.73 8.43
N THR A 613 -12.22 0.77 7.17
CA THR A 613 -13.00 1.38 6.08
C THR A 613 -14.36 0.71 5.89
N LYS A 614 -14.41 -0.64 6.02
CA LYS A 614 -15.67 -1.40 5.98
C LYS A 614 -16.64 -0.93 7.07
N ILE A 615 -16.14 -0.66 8.27
CA ILE A 615 -16.96 -0.23 9.39
C ILE A 615 -17.45 1.22 9.19
N MET A 616 -16.54 2.11 8.77
CA MET A 616 -16.82 3.53 8.65
C MET A 616 -17.83 3.84 7.52
N LYS A 617 -17.75 3.13 6.40
CA LYS A 617 -18.60 3.41 5.23
C LYS A 617 -19.81 2.48 5.16
N PRO A 618 -21.07 2.99 5.27
CA PRO A 618 -22.28 2.17 5.20
C PRO A 618 -22.35 1.26 3.98
N LYS A 619 -21.96 1.76 2.79
CA LYS A 619 -21.98 1.00 1.53
C LYS A 619 -21.08 -0.25 1.53
N TYR A 620 -20.08 -0.34 2.43
CA TYR A 620 -19.18 -1.49 2.53
C TYR A 620 -19.55 -2.45 3.68
N ARG A 621 -20.60 -2.16 4.45
CA ARG A 621 -21.03 -3.02 5.57
C ARG A 621 -21.67 -4.33 5.12
N SER A 622 -22.07 -4.45 3.86
CA SER A 622 -22.65 -5.68 3.31
C SER A 622 -21.69 -6.88 3.43
N LEU A 623 -22.24 -8.10 3.37
CA LEU A 623 -21.45 -9.34 3.38
C LEU A 623 -20.60 -9.52 2.12
N THR A 624 -20.90 -8.79 1.06
CA THR A 624 -20.10 -8.80 -0.18
C THR A 624 -18.69 -8.23 0.01
N TYR A 625 -18.50 -7.40 1.05
CA TYR A 625 -17.19 -6.95 1.50
C TYR A 625 -16.88 -7.64 2.83
N PRO A 626 -16.08 -8.73 2.85
CA PRO A 626 -15.81 -9.47 4.07
C PRO A 626 -14.89 -8.70 5.03
N PHE A 627 -14.92 -9.03 6.32
CA PHE A 627 -13.81 -8.73 7.21
C PHE A 627 -12.62 -9.61 6.83
N LEU A 628 -11.43 -9.02 6.78
CA LEU A 628 -10.19 -9.74 6.54
C LEU A 628 -9.54 -10.13 7.87
N LEU A 629 -8.82 -11.24 7.86
CA LEU A 629 -8.21 -11.84 9.04
C LEU A 629 -6.70 -12.02 8.82
N PRO A 630 -5.85 -11.61 9.77
CA PRO A 630 -4.42 -11.86 9.67
C PRO A 630 -4.12 -13.34 9.88
N LYS A 631 -3.18 -13.89 9.11
CA LYS A 631 -2.61 -15.21 9.32
C LYS A 631 -1.65 -15.20 10.52
N SER A 632 -1.46 -16.34 11.16
CA SER A 632 -0.55 -16.47 12.30
C SER A 632 0.91 -16.35 11.87
N HIS A 633 1.75 -15.70 12.67
CA HIS A 633 3.19 -15.67 12.47
C HIS A 633 3.85 -17.07 12.63
N SER A 634 3.18 -18.01 13.28
CA SER A 634 3.72 -19.38 13.47
C SER A 634 3.82 -20.18 12.16
N THR A 635 3.01 -19.82 11.14
CA THR A 635 3.01 -20.46 9.81
C THR A 635 3.68 -19.59 8.75
N ALA A 636 4.42 -18.57 9.14
CA ALA A 636 5.00 -17.60 8.20
C ALA A 636 6.20 -18.18 7.42
N ASN A 637 6.82 -19.23 7.92
CA ASN A 637 7.96 -19.88 7.27
C ASN A 637 7.53 -20.87 6.17
N ASP A 638 6.24 -21.22 6.11
CA ASP A 638 5.68 -22.09 5.07
C ASP A 638 5.42 -21.26 3.81
N LEU A 639 6.49 -20.91 3.09
CA LEU A 639 6.40 -20.10 1.86
C LEU A 639 6.01 -21.00 0.69
N ASN A 640 4.84 -20.75 0.10
CA ASN A 640 4.42 -21.41 -1.15
C ASN A 640 5.17 -20.87 -2.37
N TYR A 641 5.65 -19.64 -2.29
CA TYR A 641 6.40 -18.95 -3.33
C TYR A 641 7.40 -17.97 -2.70
N GLN A 642 8.58 -17.90 -3.26
CA GLN A 642 9.60 -16.91 -2.93
C GLN A 642 10.09 -16.27 -4.23
N VAL A 643 10.22 -14.94 -4.22
CA VAL A 643 10.81 -14.20 -5.33
C VAL A 643 12.27 -14.62 -5.49
N PRO A 644 12.75 -14.88 -6.72
CA PRO A 644 14.15 -15.22 -6.96
C PRO A 644 15.13 -14.12 -6.55
N ASP A 645 16.37 -14.49 -6.30
CA ASP A 645 17.49 -13.58 -6.01
C ASP A 645 17.28 -12.71 -4.76
N CYS A 646 16.63 -13.25 -3.74
CA CYS A 646 16.49 -12.60 -2.44
C CYS A 646 17.71 -12.87 -1.55
N VAL A 647 18.15 -11.85 -0.83
CA VAL A 647 19.14 -11.96 0.26
C VAL A 647 18.45 -11.98 1.61
N GLN A 648 19.13 -12.56 2.62
CA GLN A 648 18.60 -12.62 3.98
C GLN A 648 18.92 -11.32 4.71
N THR A 649 17.89 -10.67 5.23
CA THR A 649 18.03 -9.41 5.96
C THR A 649 17.24 -9.41 7.25
N LYS A 650 17.61 -8.53 8.18
CA LYS A 650 16.80 -8.15 9.31
C LYS A 650 15.86 -7.02 8.88
N VAL A 651 14.56 -7.19 9.11
CA VAL A 651 13.52 -6.32 8.57
C VAL A 651 12.57 -5.84 9.66
N GLN A 652 12.15 -4.58 9.58
CA GLN A 652 11.03 -4.07 10.36
C GLN A 652 10.10 -3.24 9.48
N VAL A 653 8.80 -3.49 9.57
CA VAL A 653 7.78 -2.69 8.88
C VAL A 653 7.47 -1.44 9.70
N LEU A 654 7.42 -0.30 9.05
CA LEU A 654 7.17 1.02 9.61
C LEU A 654 5.94 1.64 8.93
N ARG A 655 5.28 2.60 9.59
CA ARG A 655 4.16 3.30 8.98
C ARG A 655 3.95 4.72 9.51
N SER A 656 3.22 5.51 8.74
CA SER A 656 2.51 6.70 9.18
C SER A 656 1.02 6.40 9.13
N ALA A 657 0.33 6.43 10.28
CA ALA A 657 -1.08 6.07 10.36
C ALA A 657 -1.79 6.83 11.48
N ALA A 658 -3.07 7.13 11.28
CA ALA A 658 -3.90 7.87 12.22
C ALA A 658 -5.30 7.24 12.40
N ASP A 659 -6.15 7.92 13.16
CA ASP A 659 -7.54 7.51 13.37
C ASP A 659 -8.34 7.45 12.06
N TRP A 660 -8.20 8.45 11.21
CA TRP A 660 -8.92 8.54 9.94
C TRP A 660 -8.53 7.43 8.95
N SER A 661 -7.27 6.96 8.99
CA SER A 661 -6.74 5.97 8.03
C SER A 661 -6.81 4.53 8.52
N ALA A 662 -6.57 4.31 9.82
CA ALA A 662 -6.46 2.98 10.42
C ALA A 662 -7.34 2.78 11.67
N GLY A 663 -8.10 3.78 12.10
CA GLY A 663 -8.96 3.72 13.27
C GLY A 663 -8.21 3.57 14.59
N ILE A 664 -7.05 4.19 14.73
CA ILE A 664 -6.19 4.14 15.93
C ILE A 664 -6.27 5.47 16.70
N LYS A 665 -6.40 5.39 18.03
CA LYS A 665 -6.53 6.58 18.91
C LYS A 665 -5.31 7.48 18.91
N HIS A 666 -4.12 6.90 18.83
CA HIS A 666 -2.84 7.59 18.80
C HIS A 666 -2.19 7.34 17.45
N HIS A 667 -1.78 8.40 16.76
CA HIS A 667 -1.09 8.28 15.49
C HIS A 667 0.27 7.59 15.66
N GLU A 668 0.73 6.94 14.62
CA GLU A 668 2.04 6.30 14.53
C GLU A 668 2.88 7.03 13.48
N GLU A 669 4.11 7.41 13.86
CA GLU A 669 5.09 8.10 13.04
C GLU A 669 6.43 7.34 13.01
N SER A 670 6.37 6.02 12.94
CA SER A 670 7.55 5.16 13.05
C SER A 670 8.54 5.35 11.90
N ILE A 671 8.07 5.78 10.71
CA ILE A 671 8.94 6.12 9.58
C ILE A 671 9.81 7.33 9.92
N HIS A 672 9.22 8.41 10.41
CA HIS A 672 9.92 9.62 10.83
C HIS A 672 10.99 9.32 11.89
N ASN A 673 10.61 8.56 12.91
CA ASN A 673 11.50 8.16 13.99
C ASN A 673 12.68 7.32 13.48
N ALA A 674 12.45 6.45 12.49
CA ALA A 674 13.49 5.63 11.88
C ALA A 674 14.48 6.51 11.10
N TYR A 675 14.00 7.44 10.25
CA TYR A 675 14.85 8.37 9.53
C TYR A 675 15.76 9.15 10.46
N ILE A 676 15.22 9.80 11.51
CA ILE A 676 16.00 10.57 12.47
C ILE A 676 17.07 9.70 13.15
N GLN A 677 16.69 8.49 13.62
CA GLN A 677 17.63 7.64 14.35
C GLN A 677 18.71 7.06 13.45
N VAL A 678 18.41 6.68 12.21
CA VAL A 678 19.39 6.19 11.24
C VAL A 678 20.37 7.29 10.89
N ILE A 679 19.88 8.50 10.56
CA ILE A 679 20.73 9.67 10.27
C ILE A 679 21.64 9.98 11.45
N ALA A 680 21.10 10.07 12.66
CA ALA A 680 21.86 10.37 13.86
C ALA A 680 22.95 9.32 14.18
N LYS A 681 22.73 8.06 13.82
CA LYS A 681 23.68 6.96 14.08
C LYS A 681 24.69 6.74 12.97
N SER A 682 24.46 7.27 11.77
CA SER A 682 25.35 7.09 10.62
C SER A 682 26.76 7.59 10.90
N LYS A 683 27.77 6.94 10.32
CA LYS A 683 29.20 7.22 10.59
C LYS A 683 29.93 7.81 9.39
N HIS A 684 29.62 7.32 8.20
CA HIS A 684 30.35 7.56 6.97
C HIS A 684 29.58 8.39 5.96
N PHE A 685 28.39 7.94 5.58
CA PHE A 685 27.58 8.67 4.61
C PHE A 685 26.09 8.37 4.74
N ILE A 686 25.31 9.23 4.10
CA ILE A 686 23.87 9.04 3.87
C ILE A 686 23.59 9.31 2.41
N TYR A 687 22.86 8.41 1.75
CA TYR A 687 22.31 8.61 0.44
C TYR A 687 20.77 8.65 0.52
N ILE A 688 20.16 9.70 0.01
CA ILE A 688 18.71 9.92 0.01
C ILE A 688 18.24 10.16 -1.42
N GLU A 689 17.27 9.38 -1.89
CA GLU A 689 16.42 9.73 -3.02
C GLU A 689 15.03 9.98 -2.50
N ASN A 690 14.45 11.14 -2.78
CA ASN A 690 13.10 11.44 -2.33
C ASN A 690 12.39 12.42 -3.26
N GLN A 691 11.12 12.12 -3.58
CA GLN A 691 10.26 12.96 -4.41
C GLN A 691 10.09 14.36 -3.83
N PHE A 692 10.13 14.51 -2.52
CA PHE A 692 10.10 15.78 -1.80
C PHE A 692 11.21 15.83 -0.77
N PHE A 693 11.79 17.01 -0.58
CA PHE A 693 12.73 17.25 0.48
C PHE A 693 12.35 18.54 1.21
N ILE A 694 11.25 18.47 1.97
CA ILE A 694 10.66 19.58 2.70
C ILE A 694 10.84 19.33 4.19
N SER A 695 11.90 19.90 4.76
CA SER A 695 12.28 19.69 6.16
C SER A 695 13.03 20.90 6.68
N CYS A 696 13.04 21.12 8.01
CA CYS A 696 13.91 22.09 8.69
C CYS A 696 13.81 23.53 8.17
N ALA A 697 12.59 24.04 7.94
CA ALA A 697 12.49 25.44 7.47
C ALA A 697 12.67 26.45 8.59
N ASP A 698 11.73 26.63 9.47
CA ASP A 698 11.75 27.66 10.51
C ASP A 698 10.99 27.30 11.78
N ASN A 699 10.57 26.05 11.92
CA ASN A 699 9.67 25.52 12.96
C ASN A 699 8.29 26.21 13.03
N LYS A 700 7.94 27.07 12.07
CA LYS A 700 6.65 27.73 12.01
C LYS A 700 5.68 26.99 11.13
N HIS A 701 6.16 26.40 10.04
CA HIS A 701 5.34 25.76 9.02
C HIS A 701 5.74 24.31 8.73
N VAL A 702 6.96 23.90 9.05
CA VAL A 702 7.51 22.54 8.85
C VAL A 702 8.01 22.00 10.19
N TYR A 703 7.53 20.83 10.58
CA TYR A 703 7.72 20.26 11.91
C TYR A 703 8.53 18.96 11.91
N ASN A 704 8.71 18.29 10.75
CA ASN A 704 9.55 17.10 10.71
C ASN A 704 11.02 17.47 10.93
N LYS A 705 11.75 16.59 11.59
CA LYS A 705 13.10 16.83 12.09
C LYS A 705 14.21 16.15 11.28
N ILE A 706 13.92 15.76 10.04
CA ILE A 706 14.91 15.04 9.21
C ILE A 706 16.08 15.97 8.83
N GLY A 707 15.76 17.19 8.38
CA GLY A 707 16.79 18.19 8.08
C GLY A 707 17.63 18.58 9.30
N ASP A 708 16.98 18.78 10.47
CA ASP A 708 17.68 19.03 11.73
C ASP A 708 18.67 17.89 12.04
N ALA A 709 18.24 16.63 11.91
CA ALA A 709 19.09 15.47 12.14
C ALA A 709 20.31 15.41 11.20
N ILE A 710 20.13 15.78 9.91
CA ILE A 710 21.23 15.88 8.94
C ILE A 710 22.21 16.96 9.35
N ILE A 711 21.72 18.15 9.69
CA ILE A 711 22.56 19.29 10.10
C ILE A 711 23.34 18.94 11.37
N GLU A 712 22.70 18.41 12.40
CA GLU A 712 23.36 17.98 13.64
C GLU A 712 24.43 16.92 13.37
N ARG A 713 24.16 16.01 12.43
CA ARG A 713 25.13 14.97 12.05
C ARG A 713 26.35 15.56 11.32
N ILE A 714 26.14 16.52 10.41
CA ILE A 714 27.21 17.25 9.71
C ILE A 714 28.04 18.04 10.72
N ILE A 715 27.40 18.82 11.60
CA ILE A 715 28.11 19.62 12.64
C ILE A 715 28.97 18.71 13.52
N ARG A 716 28.45 17.55 13.89
CA ARG A 716 29.22 16.58 14.68
C ARG A 716 30.45 16.08 13.91
N ALA A 717 30.33 15.73 12.63
CA ALA A 717 31.42 15.30 11.79
C ALA A 717 32.49 16.40 11.65
N HIS A 718 32.07 17.65 11.45
CA HIS A 718 32.94 18.81 11.36
C HIS A 718 33.75 19.03 12.65
N LYS A 719 33.07 18.97 13.81
CA LYS A 719 33.72 19.09 15.12
C LYS A 719 34.74 17.94 15.39
N GLU A 720 34.41 16.74 14.97
CA GLU A 720 35.23 15.55 15.10
C GLU A 720 36.35 15.48 14.04
N LYS A 721 36.34 16.40 13.06
CA LYS A 721 37.24 16.41 11.87
C LYS A 721 37.21 15.09 11.10
N LYS A 722 36.04 14.47 10.98
CA LYS A 722 35.82 13.25 10.23
C LYS A 722 35.16 13.54 8.89
N LEU A 723 35.52 12.77 7.87
CA LEU A 723 34.81 12.79 6.61
C LEU A 723 33.38 12.24 6.82
N PHE A 724 32.44 12.92 6.24
CA PHE A 724 31.04 12.52 6.22
C PHE A 724 30.39 13.10 4.96
N ARG A 725 29.59 12.32 4.25
CA ARG A 725 28.91 12.75 3.02
C ARG A 725 27.41 12.54 3.09
N VAL A 726 26.67 13.51 2.58
CA VAL A 726 25.21 13.42 2.39
C VAL A 726 24.92 13.67 0.91
N TYR A 727 24.35 12.68 0.27
CA TYR A 727 23.91 12.74 -1.12
C TYR A 727 22.41 12.82 -1.15
N VAL A 728 21.86 13.85 -1.77
CA VAL A 728 20.40 14.03 -1.94
C VAL A 728 20.08 14.10 -3.42
N VAL A 729 19.21 13.22 -3.88
CA VAL A 729 18.67 13.21 -5.24
C VAL A 729 17.16 13.45 -5.17
N THR A 730 16.69 14.49 -5.86
CA THR A 730 15.30 14.96 -5.81
C THR A 730 14.87 15.49 -7.18
N PRO A 731 13.56 15.55 -7.50
CA PRO A 731 13.11 16.10 -8.78
C PRO A 731 13.58 17.55 -8.96
N LEU A 732 14.03 17.89 -10.18
CA LEU A 732 14.38 19.26 -10.54
C LEU A 732 13.18 20.21 -10.46
N LEU A 733 11.99 19.70 -10.79
CA LEU A 733 10.72 20.40 -10.66
C LEU A 733 9.72 19.52 -9.95
N PRO A 734 8.80 20.10 -9.14
CA PRO A 734 7.75 19.34 -8.49
C PRO A 734 6.76 18.77 -9.54
N GLY A 735 6.15 17.61 -9.21
CA GLY A 735 5.23 16.90 -10.09
C GLY A 735 3.83 17.50 -10.16
N PHE A 736 3.75 18.78 -10.51
CA PHE A 736 2.48 19.49 -10.71
C PHE A 736 2.35 19.96 -12.15
N GLU A 737 1.13 19.89 -12.65
CA GLU A 737 0.80 20.38 -13.99
C GLU A 737 1.08 21.87 -14.11
N GLY A 738 1.63 22.30 -15.24
CA GLY A 738 1.82 23.69 -15.61
C GLY A 738 3.27 24.13 -15.72
N ASP A 739 3.46 25.15 -16.54
CA ASP A 739 4.75 25.80 -16.76
C ASP A 739 5.06 26.78 -15.61
N ILE A 740 6.31 26.83 -15.17
CA ILE A 740 6.80 27.79 -14.17
C ILE A 740 6.52 29.23 -14.58
N SER A 741 6.62 29.54 -15.88
CA SER A 741 6.32 30.87 -16.43
C SER A 741 4.89 31.33 -16.22
N THR A 742 3.95 30.43 -16.00
CA THR A 742 2.54 30.70 -15.74
C THR A 742 2.16 30.66 -14.26
N GLY A 743 3.13 30.59 -13.35
CA GLY A 743 2.92 30.51 -11.91
C GLY A 743 2.62 29.10 -11.39
N GLY A 744 2.61 28.08 -12.28
CA GLY A 744 2.50 26.69 -11.88
C GLY A 744 3.77 26.20 -11.19
N GLY A 745 3.68 25.63 -10.00
CA GLY A 745 4.82 25.03 -9.31
C GLY A 745 5.74 26.01 -8.55
N MET A 746 5.54 27.31 -8.64
CA MET A 746 6.41 28.32 -7.96
C MET A 746 6.41 28.19 -6.42
N VAL A 747 5.28 27.84 -5.84
CA VAL A 747 5.13 27.72 -4.38
C VAL A 747 6.06 26.64 -3.76
N PHE A 748 6.51 25.68 -4.55
CA PHE A 748 7.33 24.54 -4.08
C PHE A 748 8.84 24.81 -4.13
N CYS A 749 9.30 25.76 -4.93
CA CYS A 749 10.72 26.16 -4.93
C CYS A 749 11.16 26.83 -3.62
N LEU A 750 10.20 27.31 -2.81
CA LEU A 750 10.42 28.00 -1.54
C LEU A 750 11.20 27.24 -0.48
N TYR A 751 11.07 25.94 -0.44
CA TYR A 751 11.57 25.15 0.70
C TYR A 751 13.03 24.71 0.57
N PHE A 752 13.58 24.72 -0.65
CA PHE A 752 15.00 24.40 -0.88
C PHE A 752 15.96 25.57 -0.61
N THR A 753 15.51 26.80 -0.79
CA THR A 753 16.39 28.00 -0.69
C THR A 753 16.86 28.32 0.73
N ARG A 754 16.26 27.74 1.76
CA ARG A 754 16.63 28.02 3.16
C ARG A 754 17.68 27.09 3.80
N PHE A 755 18.16 26.08 3.09
CA PHE A 755 19.29 25.27 3.59
C PHE A 755 20.56 26.13 3.81
N SER A 756 20.68 27.25 3.09
CA SER A 756 21.77 28.22 3.22
C SER A 756 21.75 29.05 4.51
N LEU A 757 20.66 29.06 5.29
CA LEU A 757 20.56 29.89 6.52
C LEU A 757 21.30 29.29 7.74
N TYR A 758 21.79 28.06 7.66
CA TYR A 758 22.58 27.43 8.74
C TYR A 758 24.07 27.42 8.50
N THR A 759 24.53 28.14 7.49
CA THR A 759 25.97 28.35 7.14
C THR A 759 26.85 28.95 8.23
N PRO A 760 26.39 29.70 9.27
CA PRO A 760 27.31 30.29 10.25
C PRO A 760 28.07 29.31 11.12
N ILE A 761 27.75 28.02 11.16
CA ILE A 761 28.33 27.04 12.09
C ILE A 761 29.48 26.24 11.44
N VAL A 762 29.43 26.05 10.12
CA VAL A 762 30.37 25.23 9.34
C VAL A 762 31.16 26.09 8.34
N ASP A 763 31.00 27.40 8.38
CA ASP A 763 31.48 28.37 7.40
C ASP A 763 31.08 27.96 5.96
N ASP A 764 31.79 28.45 4.93
CA ASP A 764 31.51 28.09 3.52
C ASP A 764 31.86 26.62 3.16
N GLN A 765 32.12 25.76 4.16
CA GLN A 765 32.57 24.38 3.93
C GLN A 765 31.40 23.36 3.84
N TRP A 766 30.15 23.79 3.95
CA TRP A 766 28.99 22.87 3.88
C TRP A 766 28.95 22.03 2.60
N MET A 767 29.43 22.57 1.47
CA MET A 767 29.53 21.83 0.20
C MET A 767 30.48 20.63 0.26
N ASN A 768 31.38 20.55 1.27
CA ASN A 768 32.19 19.35 1.48
C ASN A 768 31.38 18.20 2.12
N TYR A 769 30.22 18.48 2.68
CA TYR A 769 29.44 17.51 3.42
C TYR A 769 28.16 17.07 2.71
N ILE A 770 27.48 17.96 1.98
CA ILE A 770 26.19 17.68 1.35
C ILE A 770 26.14 18.16 -0.09
N SER A 771 25.60 17.32 -0.96
CA SER A 771 25.28 17.65 -2.34
C SER A 771 23.80 17.41 -2.60
N ILE A 772 23.16 18.31 -3.36
CA ILE A 772 21.77 18.18 -3.80
C ILE A 772 21.79 18.17 -5.32
N CYS A 773 21.19 17.12 -5.89
CA CYS A 773 21.19 16.85 -7.32
C CYS A 773 19.79 16.46 -7.80
N GLY A 774 19.56 16.58 -9.08
CA GLY A 774 18.44 16.01 -9.79
C GLY A 774 18.89 15.15 -10.94
N LEU A 775 17.95 14.63 -11.70
CA LEU A 775 18.21 13.76 -12.86
C LEU A 775 17.62 14.37 -14.13
N ARG A 776 18.36 14.29 -15.24
CA ARG A 776 17.96 14.76 -16.56
C ARG A 776 18.58 13.90 -17.66
N THR A 777 17.87 13.76 -18.77
CA THR A 777 18.37 13.07 -19.96
C THR A 777 18.04 13.84 -21.23
N HIS A 778 18.61 13.42 -22.35
CA HIS A 778 18.37 14.01 -23.67
C HIS A 778 18.32 12.92 -24.75
N ALA A 779 17.70 13.24 -25.85
CA ALA A 779 17.61 12.36 -27.00
C ALA A 779 17.42 13.17 -28.27
N GLU A 780 17.40 12.49 -29.41
CA GLU A 780 16.92 13.01 -30.67
C GLU A 780 15.52 12.49 -30.97
N LEU A 781 14.60 13.39 -31.28
CA LEU A 781 13.20 13.10 -31.64
C LEU A 781 12.87 13.77 -32.96
N GLU A 782 12.64 12.97 -34.01
CA GLU A 782 12.34 13.46 -35.36
C GLU A 782 13.34 14.54 -35.86
N GLY A 783 14.64 14.26 -35.68
CA GLY A 783 15.73 15.14 -36.12
C GLY A 783 15.91 16.40 -35.24
N ARG A 784 15.25 16.49 -34.09
CA ARG A 784 15.38 17.58 -33.15
C ARG A 784 15.99 17.08 -31.84
N LEU A 785 16.91 17.85 -31.27
CA LEU A 785 17.40 17.59 -29.93
C LEU A 785 16.32 17.91 -28.90
N VAL A 786 16.05 17.00 -28.01
CA VAL A 786 15.08 17.15 -26.93
C VAL A 786 15.70 16.76 -25.60
N THR A 787 15.19 17.35 -24.54
CA THR A 787 15.57 17.01 -23.17
C THR A 787 14.36 16.95 -22.28
N GLU A 788 14.42 16.10 -21.25
CA GLU A 788 13.41 16.08 -20.18
C GLU A 788 14.08 15.73 -18.85
N LEU A 789 13.51 16.21 -17.75
CA LEU A 789 13.90 15.72 -16.43
C LEU A 789 13.47 14.27 -16.25
N ILE A 790 14.27 13.50 -15.53
CA ILE A 790 13.85 12.18 -15.05
C ILE A 790 13.19 12.43 -13.70
N TYR A 791 11.92 12.07 -13.59
CA TYR A 791 11.16 12.35 -12.38
C TYR A 791 11.54 11.37 -11.27
N VAL A 792 12.26 11.86 -10.27
CA VAL A 792 12.64 11.08 -9.08
C VAL A 792 11.41 10.94 -8.19
N HIS A 793 10.89 9.74 -8.10
CA HIS A 793 9.73 9.44 -7.25
C HIS A 793 10.07 8.50 -6.10
N SER A 794 11.33 8.11 -5.98
CA SER A 794 11.87 7.26 -4.92
C SER A 794 11.62 7.83 -3.52
N LYS A 795 11.55 6.95 -2.54
CA LYS A 795 11.59 7.27 -1.12
C LYS A 795 12.55 6.31 -0.45
N LEU A 796 13.83 6.62 -0.60
CA LEU A 796 14.98 5.79 -0.23
C LEU A 796 15.90 6.54 0.73
N LEU A 797 16.39 5.84 1.72
CA LEU A 797 17.57 6.24 2.51
C LEU A 797 18.49 5.04 2.64
N ILE A 798 19.79 5.24 2.33
CA ILE A 798 20.85 4.27 2.60
C ILE A 798 21.87 4.95 3.54
N ALA A 799 22.27 4.26 4.59
CA ALA A 799 23.26 4.74 5.53
C ALA A 799 24.40 3.71 5.67
N ASP A 800 25.64 4.17 5.44
CA ASP A 800 26.87 3.42 5.70
C ASP A 800 26.94 2.04 5.01
N ASP A 801 26.29 1.85 3.86
CA ASP A 801 26.13 0.54 3.19
C ASP A 801 25.71 -0.61 4.12
N ASN A 802 24.86 -0.31 5.12
CA ASN A 802 24.41 -1.30 6.09
C ASN A 802 22.90 -1.22 6.40
N THR A 803 22.35 -0.02 6.37
CA THR A 803 20.94 0.21 6.70
C THR A 803 20.22 0.89 5.54
N VAL A 804 19.07 0.36 5.16
CA VAL A 804 18.24 0.88 4.07
C VAL A 804 16.81 1.09 4.54
N ILE A 805 16.19 2.22 4.18
CA ILE A 805 14.75 2.46 4.32
C ILE A 805 14.17 2.65 2.93
N ILE A 806 13.18 1.82 2.58
CA ILE A 806 12.41 1.91 1.33
C ILE A 806 10.93 1.98 1.68
N GLY A 807 10.19 2.91 1.07
CA GLY A 807 8.75 2.99 1.31
C GLY A 807 8.03 3.99 0.43
N SER A 808 6.88 4.44 0.91
CA SER A 808 6.02 5.40 0.21
C SER A 808 6.10 6.83 0.76
N ALA A 809 6.75 7.05 1.92
CA ALA A 809 6.72 8.29 2.66
C ALA A 809 7.67 9.35 2.08
N ASN A 810 7.11 10.47 1.66
CA ASN A 810 7.88 11.65 1.25
C ASN A 810 8.52 12.34 2.46
N ILE A 811 9.66 13.01 2.25
CA ILE A 811 10.24 13.90 3.26
C ILE A 811 9.47 15.22 3.26
N ASN A 812 8.34 15.20 3.95
CA ASN A 812 7.48 16.33 4.29
C ASN A 812 6.62 15.97 5.51
N ASP A 813 5.96 16.94 6.10
CA ASP A 813 5.13 16.73 7.28
C ASP A 813 3.93 15.82 7.01
N ARG A 814 3.37 15.90 5.78
CA ARG A 814 2.21 15.07 5.39
C ARG A 814 2.47 13.60 5.60
N SER A 815 3.63 13.13 5.10
CA SER A 815 4.00 11.72 5.10
C SER A 815 4.68 11.29 6.40
N MET A 816 5.44 12.19 7.05
CA MET A 816 6.31 11.82 8.18
C MET A 816 5.63 11.87 9.53
N LEU A 817 4.76 12.85 9.81
CA LEU A 817 4.23 13.06 11.17
C LEU A 817 3.08 12.13 11.58
N GLY A 818 2.70 11.17 10.75
CA GLY A 818 1.71 10.15 11.08
C GLY A 818 0.26 10.60 11.15
N LYS A 819 -0.01 11.90 11.06
CA LYS A 819 -1.35 12.49 11.28
C LYS A 819 -2.13 12.70 10.00
N ARG A 820 -1.42 12.94 8.89
CA ARG A 820 -1.98 13.31 7.60
C ARG A 820 -2.02 12.11 6.67
N ASP A 821 -1.13 12.01 5.68
CA ASP A 821 -1.14 10.90 4.75
C ASP A 821 -0.81 9.56 5.44
N SER A 822 -1.39 8.49 4.92
CA SER A 822 -1.14 7.13 5.37
C SER A 822 -0.04 6.51 4.51
N GLU A 823 1.05 6.03 5.15
CA GLU A 823 2.27 5.57 4.49
C GLU A 823 2.77 4.26 5.09
N VAL A 824 3.53 3.49 4.31
CA VAL A 824 4.26 2.30 4.77
C VAL A 824 5.68 2.33 4.24
N ALA A 825 6.62 1.94 5.08
CA ALA A 825 8.01 1.74 4.73
C ALA A 825 8.57 0.46 5.39
N VAL A 826 9.70 0.03 4.90
CA VAL A 826 10.45 -1.10 5.44
C VAL A 826 11.88 -0.65 5.70
N ILE A 827 12.39 -0.92 6.89
CA ILE A 827 13.81 -0.77 7.19
C ILE A 827 14.49 -2.13 7.12
N PHE A 828 15.60 -2.16 6.39
CA PHE A 828 16.46 -3.32 6.19
C PHE A 828 17.79 -3.07 6.89
N GLU A 829 18.26 -4.05 7.62
CA GLU A 829 19.61 -4.10 8.18
C GLU A 829 20.23 -5.43 7.73
N ASP A 830 21.43 -5.38 7.19
CA ASP A 830 22.07 -6.57 6.67
C ASP A 830 22.47 -7.52 7.80
N SER A 831 22.23 -8.82 7.57
CA SER A 831 22.68 -9.89 8.46
C SER A 831 24.06 -10.40 8.08
N GLU A 832 24.43 -10.26 6.81
CA GLU A 832 25.70 -10.71 6.23
C GLU A 832 26.47 -9.51 5.73
N THR A 833 27.80 -9.58 5.86
CA THR A 833 28.69 -8.50 5.44
C THR A 833 29.62 -8.96 4.33
N THR A 834 29.97 -8.04 3.46
CA THR A 834 30.90 -8.23 2.35
C THR A 834 32.02 -7.18 2.41
N PRO A 835 33.26 -7.52 2.01
CA PRO A 835 34.35 -6.56 1.96
C PRO A 835 34.04 -5.38 1.03
N SER A 836 34.29 -4.17 1.51
CA SER A 836 34.12 -2.90 0.81
C SER A 836 35.21 -1.90 1.27
N VAL A 837 35.10 -0.65 0.82
CA VAL A 837 36.04 0.41 1.14
C VAL A 837 35.33 1.68 1.58
N MET A 838 35.80 2.31 2.67
CA MET A 838 35.33 3.61 3.15
C MET A 838 36.53 4.48 3.49
N ASP A 839 36.71 5.59 2.80
CA ASP A 839 37.85 6.50 2.94
C ASP A 839 39.21 5.78 2.77
N GLY A 840 39.30 4.91 1.77
CA GLY A 840 40.50 4.10 1.50
C GLY A 840 40.82 3.02 2.52
N GLN A 841 39.90 2.80 3.53
CA GLN A 841 40.07 1.78 4.55
C GLN A 841 39.16 0.58 4.27
N GLU A 842 39.61 -0.62 4.65
CA GLU A 842 38.74 -1.81 4.61
C GLU A 842 37.51 -1.59 5.45
N TYR A 843 36.36 -1.92 4.88
CA TYR A 843 35.08 -1.78 5.51
C TYR A 843 34.23 -3.03 5.27
N GLN A 844 33.48 -3.45 6.28
CA GLN A 844 32.52 -4.55 6.17
C GLN A 844 31.12 -3.94 5.90
N ALA A 845 30.74 -3.95 4.65
CA ALA A 845 29.43 -3.45 4.21
C ALA A 845 28.39 -4.57 4.23
N GLY A 846 27.12 -4.21 4.40
CA GLY A 846 26.00 -5.11 4.21
C GLY A 846 25.75 -5.38 2.72
N GLU A 847 25.49 -6.60 2.35
CA GLU A 847 25.34 -7.00 0.94
C GLU A 847 24.13 -6.30 0.28
N PHE A 848 22.96 -6.31 0.92
CA PHE A 848 21.74 -5.68 0.40
C PHE A 848 21.93 -4.17 0.18
N ALA A 849 22.48 -3.48 1.18
CA ALA A 849 22.65 -2.04 1.15
C ALA A 849 23.73 -1.62 0.13
N LEU A 850 24.88 -2.30 0.12
CA LEU A 850 25.99 -2.03 -0.81
C LEU A 850 25.57 -2.22 -2.26
N GLN A 851 24.93 -3.35 -2.58
CA GLN A 851 24.51 -3.64 -3.95
C GLN A 851 23.46 -2.63 -4.45
N LEU A 852 22.51 -2.24 -3.60
CA LEU A 852 21.55 -1.18 -3.95
C LEU A 852 22.24 0.16 -4.19
N ARG A 853 23.16 0.59 -3.32
CA ARG A 853 23.90 1.84 -3.52
C ARG A 853 24.72 1.81 -4.82
N LEU A 854 25.42 0.69 -5.07
CA LEU A 854 26.20 0.54 -6.30
C LEU A 854 25.30 0.60 -7.56
N GLU A 855 24.13 -0.05 -7.53
CA GLU A 855 23.15 0.00 -8.62
C GLU A 855 22.66 1.44 -8.88
N CYS A 856 22.28 2.16 -7.81
CA CYS A 856 21.84 3.56 -7.92
C CYS A 856 22.98 4.44 -8.48
N PHE A 857 24.16 4.37 -7.91
CA PHE A 857 25.29 5.22 -8.33
C PHE A 857 25.73 4.93 -9.77
N LYS A 858 25.83 3.65 -10.14
CA LYS A 858 26.18 3.28 -11.52
C LYS A 858 25.13 3.74 -12.53
N THR A 859 23.85 3.64 -12.18
CA THR A 859 22.75 4.09 -13.05
C THR A 859 22.83 5.61 -13.27
N ILE A 860 22.85 6.40 -12.19
CA ILE A 860 22.77 7.87 -12.30
C ILE A 860 24.03 8.53 -12.81
N LEU A 861 25.22 7.93 -12.58
CA LEU A 861 26.50 8.42 -13.09
C LEU A 861 26.86 7.86 -14.47
N GLY A 862 26.11 6.85 -14.97
CA GLY A 862 26.41 6.20 -16.24
C GLY A 862 27.60 5.24 -16.20
N ALA A 863 28.00 4.77 -15.03
CA ALA A 863 29.18 3.92 -14.82
C ALA A 863 29.01 2.50 -15.39
N PHE A 864 27.80 2.06 -15.74
CA PHE A 864 27.61 0.81 -16.47
C PHE A 864 28.23 0.85 -17.88
N ASN A 865 28.26 2.02 -18.50
CA ASN A 865 28.80 2.24 -19.84
C ASN A 865 30.20 2.84 -19.83
N ASP A 866 30.72 3.27 -18.68
CA ASP A 866 32.02 3.90 -18.52
C ASP A 866 32.75 3.32 -17.30
N PRO A 867 33.58 2.29 -17.49
CA PRO A 867 34.30 1.63 -16.39
C PRO A 867 35.36 2.52 -15.72
N THR A 868 35.62 3.70 -16.25
CA THR A 868 36.53 4.67 -15.60
C THR A 868 35.91 5.39 -14.40
N ILE A 869 34.58 5.29 -14.24
CA ILE A 869 33.84 5.87 -13.12
C ILE A 869 33.82 4.84 -11.99
N ASP A 870 34.74 5.00 -11.03
CA ASP A 870 34.74 4.17 -9.82
C ASP A 870 33.74 4.70 -8.78
N VAL A 871 32.83 3.86 -8.34
CA VAL A 871 31.78 4.14 -7.35
C VAL A 871 31.97 3.35 -6.06
N SER A 872 33.12 2.71 -5.86
CA SER A 872 33.36 1.80 -4.74
C SER A 872 33.40 2.53 -3.39
N ASP A 873 34.14 3.66 -3.29
CA ASP A 873 34.32 4.42 -2.06
C ASP A 873 33.52 5.72 -2.05
N PRO A 874 32.34 5.74 -1.43
CA PRO A 874 31.42 6.87 -1.51
C PRO A 874 31.83 8.08 -0.69
N ILE A 875 32.84 8.00 0.19
CA ILE A 875 33.23 9.12 1.04
C ILE A 875 34.55 9.75 0.66
N SER A 876 35.34 9.10 -0.19
CA SER A 876 36.64 9.63 -0.63
C SER A 876 36.46 10.97 -1.36
N ASN A 877 37.49 11.84 -1.25
CA ASN A 877 37.51 13.10 -2.00
C ASN A 877 37.56 12.87 -3.52
N GLY A 878 38.28 11.84 -3.98
CA GLY A 878 38.28 11.43 -5.39
C GLY A 878 36.89 11.16 -5.93
N PHE A 879 36.08 10.34 -5.23
CA PHE A 879 34.72 10.10 -5.66
C PHE A 879 33.84 11.35 -5.51
N TYR A 880 33.83 11.98 -4.31
CA TYR A 880 32.88 13.06 -4.04
C TYR A 880 33.12 14.29 -4.95
N LYS A 881 34.37 14.76 -5.05
CA LYS A 881 34.73 16.00 -5.78
C LYS A 881 34.94 15.74 -7.27
N ASP A 882 35.79 14.73 -7.59
CA ASP A 882 36.28 14.56 -8.95
C ASP A 882 35.30 13.75 -9.83
N VAL A 883 34.44 12.91 -9.23
CA VAL A 883 33.38 12.17 -9.92
C VAL A 883 32.02 12.83 -9.75
N TRP A 884 31.46 12.78 -8.53
CA TRP A 884 30.06 13.17 -8.27
C TRP A 884 29.79 14.65 -8.57
N MET A 885 30.53 15.56 -7.91
CA MET A 885 30.35 17.02 -8.09
C MET A 885 30.80 17.48 -9.48
N SER A 886 31.88 16.92 -10.01
CA SER A 886 32.39 17.25 -11.34
C SER A 886 31.42 16.85 -12.44
N ILE A 887 30.84 15.61 -12.40
CA ILE A 887 29.87 15.14 -13.39
C ILE A 887 28.59 15.96 -13.27
N SER A 888 28.03 16.13 -12.07
CA SER A 888 26.76 16.85 -11.88
C SER A 888 26.85 18.32 -12.34
N GLY A 889 27.91 19.00 -12.01
CA GLY A 889 28.15 20.41 -12.39
C GLY A 889 28.39 20.58 -13.90
N ARG A 890 29.17 19.66 -14.51
CA ARG A 890 29.41 19.64 -15.97
C ARG A 890 28.11 19.41 -16.72
N ASN A 891 27.34 18.40 -16.32
CA ASN A 891 26.08 18.08 -16.97
C ASN A 891 25.12 19.26 -16.87
N ALA A 892 24.92 19.84 -15.68
CA ALA A 892 24.09 21.03 -15.49
C ALA A 892 24.48 22.18 -16.43
N THR A 893 25.78 22.48 -16.51
CA THR A 893 26.32 23.54 -17.38
C THR A 893 26.04 23.27 -18.86
N ILE A 894 26.15 22.02 -19.30
CA ILE A 894 25.88 21.62 -20.70
C ILE A 894 24.40 21.78 -21.01
N TYR A 895 23.51 21.26 -20.13
CA TYR A 895 22.07 21.38 -20.32
C TYR A 895 21.62 22.84 -20.38
N ASP A 896 22.13 23.68 -19.48
CA ASP A 896 21.86 25.13 -19.51
C ASP A 896 22.29 25.78 -20.85
N LYS A 897 23.47 25.46 -21.35
CA LYS A 897 23.96 26.03 -22.63
C LYS A 897 23.19 25.51 -23.84
N VAL A 898 22.86 24.22 -23.86
CA VAL A 898 22.25 23.58 -25.02
C VAL A 898 20.77 23.90 -25.09
N PHE A 899 20.01 23.67 -24.01
CA PHE A 899 18.56 23.74 -24.02
C PHE A 899 17.96 24.91 -23.26
N ARG A 900 18.76 25.63 -22.48
CA ARG A 900 18.28 26.65 -21.52
C ARG A 900 17.16 26.11 -20.65
N CYS A 901 17.46 24.99 -19.98
CA CYS A 901 16.49 24.29 -19.13
C CYS A 901 16.14 25.09 -17.88
N LEU A 902 14.92 24.98 -17.43
CA LEU A 902 14.48 25.39 -16.11
C LEU A 902 14.36 24.12 -15.22
N PRO A 903 14.65 24.27 -13.91
CA PRO A 903 15.21 25.41 -13.19
C PRO A 903 16.69 25.64 -13.52
N SER A 904 17.16 26.88 -13.39
CA SER A 904 18.56 27.27 -13.60
C SER A 904 18.99 28.27 -12.53
N SER A 905 20.25 28.16 -12.02
CA SER A 905 20.85 29.16 -11.09
C SER A 905 21.06 30.52 -11.71
N LEU A 906 20.91 30.64 -13.04
CA LEU A 906 20.98 31.91 -13.75
C LEU A 906 19.68 32.73 -13.64
N VAL A 907 18.65 32.18 -13.00
CA VAL A 907 17.32 32.78 -12.88
C VAL A 907 16.99 32.94 -11.40
N ARG A 908 17.24 34.13 -10.86
CA ARG A 908 17.07 34.40 -9.43
C ARG A 908 15.76 35.10 -9.08
N ASN A 909 15.13 35.69 -10.09
CA ASN A 909 13.87 36.45 -9.98
C ASN A 909 13.03 36.34 -11.26
N THR A 910 11.81 36.87 -11.21
CA THR A 910 10.84 36.79 -12.33
C THR A 910 11.28 37.57 -13.57
N GLN A 911 12.04 38.67 -13.44
CA GLN A 911 12.56 39.44 -14.58
C GLN A 911 13.63 38.65 -15.33
N GLU A 912 14.53 37.99 -14.57
CA GLU A 912 15.54 37.10 -15.15
C GLU A 912 14.89 35.89 -15.81
N LEU A 913 13.80 35.35 -15.25
CA LEU A 913 13.04 34.25 -15.86
C LEU A 913 12.53 34.63 -17.25
N MET A 914 11.87 35.81 -17.38
CA MET A 914 11.38 36.31 -18.68
C MET A 914 12.54 36.54 -19.68
N SER A 915 13.64 37.13 -19.26
CA SER A 915 14.83 37.31 -20.08
C SER A 915 15.48 36.00 -20.47
N PHE A 916 15.50 35.01 -19.57
CA PHE A 916 16.06 33.69 -19.82
C PHE A 916 15.25 32.92 -20.88
N GLN A 917 13.92 32.98 -20.80
CA GLN A 917 13.01 32.31 -21.74
C GLN A 917 12.94 32.97 -23.12
N SER A 918 13.26 34.27 -23.23
CA SER A 918 13.25 34.99 -24.52
C SER A 918 14.43 34.59 -25.44
N LYS A 919 15.46 33.95 -24.90
CA LYS A 919 16.66 33.56 -25.67
C LYS A 919 16.60 32.10 -26.07
N SER A 920 17.02 31.81 -27.31
CA SER A 920 17.14 30.44 -27.82
C SER A 920 18.32 29.72 -27.20
N GLY A 921 18.24 28.38 -27.12
CA GLY A 921 19.39 27.52 -26.76
C GLY A 921 20.21 27.14 -28.01
N LEU A 922 21.37 26.54 -27.78
CA LEU A 922 22.23 26.05 -28.86
C LEU A 922 21.56 24.93 -29.67
N ASP A 923 20.60 24.23 -29.12
CA ASP A 923 19.81 23.23 -29.82
C ASP A 923 19.14 23.80 -31.09
N LYS A 924 18.76 25.07 -31.03
CA LYS A 924 18.11 25.79 -32.13
C LYS A 924 19.10 26.66 -32.94
N GLU A 925 20.08 27.30 -32.25
CA GLU A 925 21.04 28.21 -32.86
C GLU A 925 22.15 27.50 -33.63
N ASN A 926 22.66 26.40 -33.08
CA ASN A 926 23.74 25.60 -33.69
C ASN A 926 23.65 24.12 -33.23
N PRO A 927 22.79 23.32 -33.88
CA PRO A 927 22.57 21.92 -33.51
C PRO A 927 23.82 21.04 -33.53
N VAL A 928 24.78 21.33 -34.44
CA VAL A 928 26.04 20.55 -34.54
C VAL A 928 26.87 20.75 -33.28
N LYS A 929 27.06 22.01 -32.85
CA LYS A 929 27.80 22.33 -31.62
C LYS A 929 27.05 21.82 -30.40
N ALA A 930 25.74 21.86 -30.40
CA ALA A 930 24.90 21.27 -29.35
C ALA A 930 25.17 19.77 -29.19
N GLN A 931 25.16 19.02 -30.29
CA GLN A 931 25.47 17.57 -30.28
C GLN A 931 26.90 17.28 -29.75
N GLU A 932 27.90 18.10 -30.14
CA GLU A 932 29.27 17.94 -29.63
C GLU A 932 29.35 18.14 -28.12
N LEU A 933 28.58 19.08 -27.57
CA LEU A 933 28.51 19.30 -26.13
C LEU A 933 27.78 18.16 -25.41
N LEU A 934 26.66 17.68 -25.95
CA LEU A 934 25.87 16.58 -25.40
C LEU A 934 26.68 15.27 -25.31
N LYS A 935 27.61 15.00 -26.23
CA LYS A 935 28.51 13.86 -26.18
C LYS A 935 29.43 13.85 -24.93
N LYS A 936 29.58 14.99 -24.23
CA LYS A 936 30.38 15.12 -23.01
C LYS A 936 29.60 14.81 -21.74
N ILE A 937 28.29 14.64 -21.84
CA ILE A 937 27.44 14.28 -20.72
C ILE A 937 27.77 12.83 -20.30
N ARG A 938 27.78 12.60 -18.99
CA ARG A 938 27.94 11.29 -18.36
C ARG A 938 26.76 11.04 -17.43
N GLY A 939 26.06 9.93 -17.62
CA GLY A 939 24.90 9.56 -16.82
C GLY A 939 23.77 10.61 -16.86
N PHE A 940 23.02 10.65 -15.79
CA PHE A 940 21.81 11.48 -15.67
C PHE A 940 21.92 12.57 -14.61
N LEU A 941 22.94 12.51 -13.75
CA LEU A 941 23.09 13.38 -12.59
C LEU A 941 23.36 14.83 -13.00
N VAL A 942 22.57 15.76 -12.44
CA VAL A 942 22.76 17.21 -12.61
C VAL A 942 22.69 17.90 -11.25
N GLN A 943 23.55 18.89 -11.05
CA GLN A 943 23.54 19.71 -9.84
C GLN A 943 22.22 20.47 -9.74
N PHE A 944 21.60 20.44 -8.55
CA PHE A 944 20.35 21.17 -8.29
C PHE A 944 20.63 22.68 -8.25
N PRO A 945 19.88 23.51 -8.97
CA PRO A 945 20.10 24.95 -9.02
C PRO A 945 19.50 25.65 -7.78
N LEU A 946 20.26 25.70 -6.68
CA LEU A 946 19.81 26.23 -5.39
C LEU A 946 19.48 27.73 -5.41
N GLU A 947 20.00 28.48 -6.38
CA GLU A 947 19.74 29.92 -6.50
C GLU A 947 18.49 30.24 -7.34
N PHE A 948 17.82 29.23 -7.89
CA PHE A 948 16.63 29.43 -8.73
C PHE A 948 15.53 30.13 -7.94
N LEU A 949 15.12 31.34 -8.41
CA LEU A 949 14.10 32.20 -7.78
C LEU A 949 14.37 32.55 -6.31
N CYS A 950 15.62 32.55 -5.87
CA CYS A 950 16.01 32.84 -4.47
C CYS A 950 15.72 34.29 -4.04
N GLU A 951 15.54 35.22 -4.97
CA GLU A 951 15.23 36.62 -4.70
C GLU A 951 13.71 36.91 -4.74
N GLU A 952 12.91 35.93 -5.14
CA GLU A 952 11.44 36.08 -5.22
C GLU A 952 10.74 35.71 -3.93
N ASN A 953 9.72 36.50 -3.59
CA ASN A 953 8.79 36.09 -2.55
C ASN A 953 7.71 35.18 -3.15
N LEU A 954 7.92 33.89 -3.07
CA LEU A 954 7.02 32.88 -3.63
C LEU A 954 5.81 32.58 -2.72
N MET A 955 5.71 33.20 -1.53
CA MET A 955 4.52 33.08 -0.67
C MET A 955 3.35 33.83 -1.28
N PRO A 956 2.16 33.24 -1.31
CA PRO A 956 0.96 33.92 -1.77
C PRO A 956 0.73 35.22 -1.00
N SER A 957 0.45 36.32 -1.72
CA SER A 957 0.21 37.62 -1.10
C SER A 957 -1.01 37.57 -0.18
N VAL A 958 -0.90 38.15 1.01
CA VAL A 958 -1.99 38.22 1.99
C VAL A 958 -3.23 38.87 1.35
N GLY A 959 -4.38 38.19 1.45
CA GLY A 959 -5.63 38.62 0.85
C GLY A 959 -5.91 38.02 -0.53
N THR A 960 -5.00 37.25 -1.10
CA THR A 960 -5.27 36.44 -2.29
C THR A 960 -5.99 35.13 -1.88
N LYS A 961 -6.72 34.54 -2.82
CA LYS A 961 -7.40 33.25 -2.58
C LYS A 961 -6.42 32.11 -2.32
N GLU A 962 -5.22 32.26 -2.85
CA GLU A 962 -4.09 31.38 -2.68
C GLU A 962 -3.61 31.36 -1.23
N ALA A 963 -3.56 32.51 -0.59
CA ALA A 963 -3.20 32.63 0.83
C ALA A 963 -4.29 32.05 1.77
N MET A 964 -5.50 31.81 1.27
CA MET A 964 -6.57 31.16 2.04
C MET A 964 -6.43 29.63 2.07
N VAL A 965 -5.59 29.04 1.23
CA VAL A 965 -5.31 27.60 1.24
C VAL A 965 -4.36 27.31 2.41
N PRO A 966 -4.73 26.40 3.33
CA PRO A 966 -3.84 26.06 4.45
C PRO A 966 -2.46 25.58 3.97
N THR A 967 -1.40 26.11 4.59
CA THR A 967 0.00 25.72 4.26
C THR A 967 0.26 24.23 4.50
N GLU A 968 -0.51 23.61 5.40
CA GLU A 968 -0.45 22.18 5.69
C GLU A 968 -0.73 21.27 4.48
N ILE A 969 -1.34 21.79 3.43
CA ILE A 969 -1.53 21.05 2.18
C ILE A 969 -0.21 20.82 1.47
N TRP A 970 0.68 21.77 1.64
CA TRP A 970 1.94 21.84 0.90
C TRP A 970 3.11 21.24 1.70
N THR A 971 3.06 21.33 3.01
CA THR A 971 4.06 20.77 3.90
C THR A 971 3.65 19.36 4.34
#